data_ab93e79b35cb51a4959d69af236f51d2
#
_entry.id   ab93e79b35cb51a4959d69af236f51d2
#
_cell.length_a   1.000
_cell.length_b   1.000
_cell.length_c   1.000
_cell.angle_alpha   90.00
_cell.angle_beta   90.00
_cell.angle_gamma   90.00
#
_symmetry.space_group_name_H-M   'P 1'
#
loop_
_entity.id
_entity.type
_entity.pdbx_description
1 polymer ?
#
loop_
_entity_poly.entity_id
_entity_poly.type
_entity_poly.pdbx_seq_one_letter_code
_entity_poly.pdbx_strand_id
1 'polypeptide(L)'
;MFAFLLFAAVSAFAKNFGALEVEPKGTAVSNGTKMSIVWRFFRQEEVVKADSETSDDKTYTLSGVLSHKKIGEMKIVQRVEKLAPARTRFCAETEILGKPPRGAPLVPSFQFHLARDIFEGRIFADGKVVATDAKNISARELRVQSENGELKISGNLKIDFRDTVHQKVLNYRTVSMMFEELGDGKYAIDLTLEFDKNRKPVPLPREYVVRESDDYAAFESVRIPESGGALDFSFLLDAPAGKYGFVKVRGADYYFEKSPDKKVRFFGENVCQNATVPEKPQAVALADELAAAGFNAARLHQTSMLLRGSPTDSAALNKRQLDKFDFLFAELKKRGIYTTIDFYATGKLYPHEYDDVQYRGDNMKALFLLSDKARATLKRFISNFLEHVNPYTGVAYKNEPAIVFASVVNEDAIGNVRNFVVRTHLDYDIAKPVYEKWLAERGGLPEAKTDNDRFQLFLIDRYGKFYDEMSAHIKSIAPNMLLTDQTNGGSLMVSAMARKYDVADLHTYTWHPLFFENRFSLPMYVDSSDPIAKRGGMFAKICPLFPMTKPANITEWDFVRPNPRAALGGVFVGAYSALNGIDGLWHFCYTHEKNRIEKNERLGLFETAGDAVRMLSNKIGALIYLRGDFAESRALAPLVVSPTIFEDGNVNARKNAEIAAEISLVAKSAIVVAKDAQSALAKLPRKPAMLLLSDKNADTADIPPDVKTVYAFDGKAAESAAQNCDFGGGKIGGGVYESSTRQLFLDSKKSQWKAVSPRSEIFAQNGGERLRGKFAEVENTRGWSVVAVCSLEKSPLGKSRRILVAHLTDLCNTSQRFANKNFDILLDYGKPPYLLKRADSEIVFDSALDGFECLALDGAGKPVAQVPIERNGGKSKIKISTHNKFGTAIAYLLRRK
;
A
#
# COMPACT_ATOMS: atom_id res chain seq x y z
N MET A 1 6.04 -24.69 7.76
CA MET A 1 5.85 -24.92 9.22
C MET A 1 7.12 -25.39 9.96
N PHE A 2 8.33 -25.22 9.42
CA PHE A 2 9.56 -25.67 10.07
C PHE A 2 10.65 -24.59 10.23
N ALA A 3 10.44 -23.37 9.79
CA ALA A 3 11.47 -22.32 9.88
C ALA A 3 11.34 -21.40 11.11
N PHE A 4 10.33 -21.55 11.95
CA PHE A 4 9.97 -20.60 13.01
C PHE A 4 10.12 -21.09 14.46
N LEU A 5 10.49 -22.33 14.67
CA LEU A 5 10.93 -22.77 16.01
C LEU A 5 12.35 -22.29 16.37
N LEU A 6 12.98 -21.51 15.47
CA LEU A 6 14.40 -21.21 15.56
C LEU A 6 14.80 -19.95 16.34
N PHE A 7 13.93 -18.98 16.63
CA PHE A 7 14.39 -17.79 17.37
C PHE A 7 14.30 -17.88 18.91
N ALA A 8 13.45 -18.74 19.44
CA ALA A 8 13.41 -19.03 20.89
C ALA A 8 14.09 -20.36 21.29
N ALA A 9 14.31 -21.27 20.31
CA ALA A 9 15.01 -22.54 20.50
C ALA A 9 16.45 -22.55 19.96
N VAL A 10 16.87 -21.49 19.30
CA VAL A 10 18.16 -21.38 18.57
C VAL A 10 19.37 -21.35 19.48
N SER A 11 19.23 -20.93 20.74
CA SER A 11 20.33 -21.03 21.68
C SER A 11 20.79 -22.47 22.03
N ALA A 12 20.02 -23.49 21.66
CA ALA A 12 20.30 -24.87 21.97
C ALA A 12 21.09 -25.63 20.86
N PHE A 13 21.21 -25.06 19.63
CA PHE A 13 21.79 -25.73 18.48
C PHE A 13 22.85 -24.92 17.71
N ALA A 14 23.02 -23.64 18.02
CA ALA A 14 24.08 -22.85 17.41
C ALA A 14 25.43 -23.25 17.97
N LYS A 15 26.39 -23.59 17.09
CA LYS A 15 27.76 -23.90 17.47
C LYS A 15 28.65 -22.68 17.39
N ASN A 16 29.47 -22.43 18.42
CA ASN A 16 30.37 -21.30 18.48
C ASN A 16 31.70 -21.62 17.79
N PHE A 17 32.05 -20.84 16.77
CA PHE A 17 33.29 -20.91 16.01
C PHE A 17 34.16 -19.67 16.22
N GLY A 18 34.28 -19.21 17.43
CA GLY A 18 35.11 -18.04 17.82
C GLY A 18 34.33 -16.76 17.79
N ALA A 19 34.55 -15.93 16.78
CA ALA A 19 33.81 -14.66 16.58
C ALA A 19 32.39 -14.88 16.07
N LEU A 20 32.05 -16.06 15.58
CA LEU A 20 30.79 -16.40 14.97
C LEU A 20 30.10 -17.58 15.68
N GLU A 21 28.79 -17.48 15.82
CA GLU A 21 27.92 -18.62 16.07
C GLU A 21 27.27 -19.00 14.74
N VAL A 22 27.29 -20.28 14.38
CA VAL A 22 26.69 -20.78 13.14
C VAL A 22 25.47 -21.59 13.49
N GLU A 23 24.35 -21.14 12.96
CA GLU A 23 23.07 -21.85 13.03
C GLU A 23 23.00 -22.96 11.97
N PRO A 24 22.15 -23.99 12.18
CA PRO A 24 21.84 -24.96 11.14
C PRO A 24 21.44 -24.27 9.82
N LYS A 25 21.93 -24.78 8.68
CA LYS A 25 21.78 -24.20 7.33
C LYS A 25 22.70 -23.01 7.00
N GLY A 26 23.76 -22.81 7.78
CA GLY A 26 24.85 -21.93 7.40
C GLY A 26 24.68 -20.45 7.65
N THR A 27 23.63 -20.02 8.34
CA THR A 27 23.52 -18.64 8.78
C THR A 27 24.46 -18.40 9.94
N ALA A 28 25.43 -17.51 9.76
CA ALA A 28 26.35 -17.13 10.84
C ALA A 28 25.80 -15.91 11.59
N VAL A 29 25.81 -15.94 12.91
CA VAL A 29 25.35 -14.86 13.78
C VAL A 29 26.47 -14.53 14.78
N SER A 30 26.71 -13.26 15.03
CA SER A 30 27.60 -12.82 16.11
C SER A 30 26.99 -11.60 16.79
N ASN A 31 26.71 -11.70 18.08
CA ASN A 31 26.26 -10.61 18.96
C ASN A 31 25.19 -9.70 18.28
N GLY A 32 24.14 -10.30 17.72
CA GLY A 32 23.05 -9.58 17.02
C GLY A 32 23.38 -9.18 15.56
N THR A 33 24.53 -9.62 15.03
CA THR A 33 24.91 -9.38 13.62
C THR A 33 24.63 -10.64 12.81
N LYS A 34 23.75 -10.55 11.82
CA LYS A 34 23.48 -11.64 10.88
C LYS A 34 24.44 -11.57 9.71
N MET A 35 25.05 -12.69 9.36
CA MET A 35 25.97 -12.83 8.23
C MET A 35 25.46 -13.92 7.30
N SER A 36 25.40 -13.64 6.00
CA SER A 36 24.97 -14.63 5.00
C SER A 36 25.73 -14.46 3.70
N ILE A 37 25.93 -15.55 2.98
CA ILE A 37 26.32 -15.47 1.58
C ILE A 37 25.05 -15.14 0.79
N VAL A 38 25.12 -14.05 0.05
CA VAL A 38 23.98 -13.57 -0.74
C VAL A 38 24.42 -13.38 -2.17
N TRP A 39 23.65 -13.94 -3.09
CA TRP A 39 23.78 -13.64 -4.51
C TRP A 39 23.19 -12.28 -4.79
N ARG A 40 24.00 -11.40 -5.33
CA ARG A 40 23.58 -10.06 -5.68
C ARG A 40 22.81 -10.09 -6.99
N PHE A 41 21.57 -10.57 -6.91
CA PHE A 41 20.54 -10.31 -7.89
C PHE A 41 19.55 -9.31 -7.33
N PHE A 42 19.32 -8.26 -8.08
CA PHE A 42 18.25 -7.32 -7.92
C PHE A 42 17.19 -7.68 -6.88
N ARG A 43 17.34 -7.17 -5.64
CA ARG A 43 16.36 -7.19 -4.56
C ARG A 43 15.85 -8.55 -4.07
N GLN A 44 16.41 -9.65 -4.49
CA GLN A 44 16.09 -10.95 -3.92
C GLN A 44 17.37 -11.54 -3.33
N GLU A 45 17.42 -11.61 -2.02
CA GLU A 45 18.43 -12.34 -1.30
C GLU A 45 18.00 -13.81 -1.33
N GLU A 46 18.73 -14.67 -2.02
CA GLU A 46 18.46 -16.10 -2.01
C GLU A 46 19.44 -16.80 -1.09
N VAL A 47 18.91 -17.53 -0.11
CA VAL A 47 19.69 -18.34 0.82
C VAL A 47 19.98 -19.70 0.18
N VAL A 48 21.24 -20.14 0.27
CA VAL A 48 21.68 -21.45 -0.24
C VAL A 48 20.93 -22.56 0.46
N LYS A 49 20.31 -23.46 -0.30
CA LYS A 49 19.82 -24.73 0.23
C LYS A 49 21.00 -25.68 0.39
N ALA A 50 21.26 -26.10 1.63
CA ALA A 50 22.34 -27.05 1.91
C ALA A 50 21.96 -28.45 1.39
N ASP A 51 22.86 -29.06 0.61
CA ASP A 51 22.82 -30.47 0.25
C ASP A 51 23.57 -31.32 1.28
N SER A 52 24.63 -30.76 1.90
CA SER A 52 25.34 -31.36 3.01
C SER A 52 25.83 -30.33 4.02
N GLU A 53 25.80 -30.68 5.27
CA GLU A 53 26.23 -29.90 6.39
C GLU A 53 27.07 -30.78 7.33
N THR A 54 28.31 -30.40 7.63
CA THR A 54 29.18 -31.08 8.56
C THR A 54 29.79 -30.10 9.55
N SER A 55 29.99 -30.52 10.80
CA SER A 55 30.61 -29.68 11.80
C SER A 55 31.33 -30.51 12.87
N ASP A 56 32.53 -30.07 13.28
CA ASP A 56 33.21 -30.47 14.46
C ASP A 56 33.37 -29.31 15.46
N ASP A 57 34.30 -29.37 16.40
CA ASP A 57 34.55 -28.32 17.41
C ASP A 57 35.30 -27.10 16.87
N LYS A 58 35.89 -27.21 15.70
CA LYS A 58 36.74 -26.17 15.10
C LYS A 58 36.21 -25.69 13.75
N THR A 59 35.53 -26.55 13.00
CA THR A 59 35.15 -26.25 11.62
C THR A 59 33.69 -26.58 11.38
N TYR A 60 33.04 -25.70 10.68
CA TYR A 60 31.72 -25.91 10.09
C TYR A 60 31.84 -25.80 8.58
N THR A 61 31.31 -26.77 7.87
CA THR A 61 31.26 -26.77 6.40
C THR A 61 29.84 -26.99 5.91
N LEU A 62 29.43 -26.12 5.00
CA LEU A 62 28.17 -26.23 4.27
C LEU A 62 28.47 -26.34 2.79
N SER A 63 27.85 -27.29 2.10
CA SER A 63 27.84 -27.32 0.64
C SER A 63 26.45 -27.51 0.08
N GLY A 64 26.19 -26.94 -1.09
CA GLY A 64 24.92 -26.98 -1.73
C GLY A 64 24.95 -26.50 -3.17
N VAL A 65 23.88 -26.76 -3.89
CA VAL A 65 23.64 -26.23 -5.23
C VAL A 65 22.47 -25.25 -5.17
N LEU A 66 22.75 -24.02 -5.59
CA LEU A 66 21.71 -23.00 -5.78
C LEU A 66 21.23 -23.07 -7.22
N SER A 67 19.95 -23.37 -7.41
CA SER A 67 19.29 -23.32 -8.73
C SER A 67 18.45 -22.06 -8.84
N HIS A 68 18.79 -21.19 -9.78
CA HIS A 68 18.03 -19.98 -10.03
C HIS A 68 17.70 -19.83 -11.52
N LYS A 69 16.44 -19.50 -11.84
CA LYS A 69 15.92 -19.43 -13.23
C LYS A 69 16.72 -18.50 -14.16
N LYS A 70 17.38 -17.47 -13.59
CA LYS A 70 18.12 -16.47 -14.36
C LYS A 70 19.64 -16.72 -14.37
N ILE A 71 20.15 -17.55 -13.47
CA ILE A 71 21.60 -17.77 -13.29
C ILE A 71 22.02 -19.15 -13.76
N GLY A 72 21.07 -20.10 -13.75
CA GLY A 72 21.38 -21.50 -13.85
C GLY A 72 21.71 -22.11 -12.49
N GLU A 73 22.54 -23.13 -12.45
CA GLU A 73 22.96 -23.80 -11.25
C GLU A 73 24.34 -23.33 -10.80
N MET A 74 24.52 -23.27 -9.52
CA MET A 74 25.75 -22.85 -8.89
C MET A 74 26.06 -23.71 -7.69
N LYS A 75 27.25 -24.27 -7.66
CA LYS A 75 27.78 -25.00 -6.51
C LYS A 75 28.44 -24.04 -5.54
N ILE A 76 28.16 -24.20 -4.25
CA ILE A 76 28.73 -23.39 -3.17
C ILE A 76 29.32 -24.31 -2.12
N VAL A 77 30.51 -23.99 -1.65
CA VAL A 77 31.16 -24.60 -0.47
C VAL A 77 31.56 -23.48 0.47
N GLN A 78 30.98 -23.48 1.67
CA GLN A 78 31.28 -22.50 2.72
C GLN A 78 31.93 -23.19 3.90
N ARG A 79 33.00 -22.57 4.47
CA ARG A 79 33.65 -23.06 5.68
C ARG A 79 33.78 -21.92 6.69
N VAL A 80 33.54 -22.25 7.95
CA VAL A 80 33.76 -21.38 9.10
C VAL A 80 34.73 -22.10 10.05
N GLU A 81 35.87 -21.50 10.31
CA GLU A 81 36.93 -22.10 11.10
C GLU A 81 37.21 -21.26 12.35
N LYS A 82 37.20 -21.88 13.53
CA LYS A 82 37.54 -21.23 14.79
C LYS A 82 39.04 -21.11 14.93
N LEU A 83 39.57 -19.91 14.84
CA LEU A 83 40.99 -19.63 15.02
C LEU A 83 41.34 -19.33 16.50
N ALA A 84 40.44 -18.61 17.20
CA ALA A 84 40.57 -18.23 18.60
C ALA A 84 39.20 -17.92 19.19
N PRO A 85 39.04 -17.70 20.52
CA PRO A 85 37.73 -17.41 21.13
C PRO A 85 36.95 -16.21 20.53
N ALA A 86 37.67 -15.21 19.98
CA ALA A 86 37.08 -14.03 19.35
C ALA A 86 37.48 -13.88 17.88
N ARG A 87 38.06 -14.95 17.27
CA ARG A 87 38.61 -14.88 15.92
C ARG A 87 38.17 -16.09 15.09
N THR A 88 37.63 -15.81 13.91
CA THR A 88 37.06 -16.80 12.99
C THR A 88 37.55 -16.54 11.58
N ARG A 89 37.88 -17.59 10.85
CA ARG A 89 38.12 -17.56 9.42
C ARG A 89 36.85 -18.01 8.70
N PHE A 90 36.46 -17.25 7.72
CA PHE A 90 35.35 -17.55 6.83
C PHE A 90 35.88 -17.68 5.40
N CYS A 91 35.66 -18.83 4.79
CA CYS A 91 36.04 -19.10 3.41
C CYS A 91 34.79 -19.56 2.66
N ALA A 92 34.60 -19.08 1.45
CA ALA A 92 33.60 -19.64 0.55
C ALA A 92 34.10 -19.68 -0.88
N GLU A 93 33.78 -20.77 -1.54
CA GLU A 93 34.04 -21.00 -2.96
C GLU A 93 32.75 -21.26 -3.67
N THR A 94 32.64 -20.72 -4.88
CA THR A 94 31.46 -20.90 -5.71
C THR A 94 31.85 -21.19 -7.15
N GLU A 95 31.06 -22.03 -7.82
CA GLU A 95 31.28 -22.44 -9.22
C GLU A 95 29.96 -22.41 -9.96
N ILE A 96 29.89 -21.66 -11.06
CA ILE A 96 28.71 -21.62 -11.92
C ILE A 96 28.70 -22.87 -12.79
N LEU A 97 27.67 -23.72 -12.64
CA LEU A 97 27.48 -24.94 -13.40
C LEU A 97 26.74 -24.63 -14.70
N GLY A 98 27.48 -24.58 -15.83
CA GLY A 98 26.91 -24.30 -17.14
C GLY A 98 27.21 -22.90 -17.64
N LYS A 99 26.69 -22.55 -18.83
CA LYS A 99 26.87 -21.23 -19.42
C LYS A 99 25.94 -20.25 -18.74
N PRO A 100 26.45 -19.17 -18.11
CA PRO A 100 25.59 -18.12 -17.57
C PRO A 100 24.79 -17.48 -18.72
N PRO A 101 23.54 -17.07 -18.49
CA PRO A 101 22.79 -16.31 -19.47
C PRO A 101 23.58 -15.07 -19.89
N ARG A 102 23.65 -14.77 -21.20
CA ARG A 102 24.37 -13.63 -21.73
C ARG A 102 23.92 -12.33 -21.05
N GLY A 103 24.88 -11.57 -20.53
CA GLY A 103 24.69 -10.16 -20.19
C GLY A 103 24.62 -9.77 -18.70
N ALA A 104 24.87 -10.67 -17.76
CA ALA A 104 24.94 -10.29 -16.33
C ALA A 104 26.34 -10.57 -15.77
N PRO A 105 27.06 -9.56 -15.24
CA PRO A 105 28.17 -9.80 -14.36
C PRO A 105 27.61 -10.30 -13.03
N LEU A 106 27.67 -11.62 -12.82
CA LEU A 106 27.31 -12.28 -11.58
C LEU A 106 28.51 -12.31 -10.67
N VAL A 107 28.66 -11.37 -9.78
CA VAL A 107 29.65 -11.46 -8.72
C VAL A 107 28.96 -11.82 -7.42
N PRO A 108 29.23 -13.01 -6.85
CA PRO A 108 28.73 -13.36 -5.55
C PRO A 108 29.27 -12.37 -4.50
N SER A 109 28.46 -12.07 -3.51
CA SER A 109 28.89 -11.22 -2.40
C SER A 109 28.57 -11.87 -1.06
N PHE A 110 29.46 -11.67 -0.11
CA PHE A 110 29.21 -11.96 1.29
C PHE A 110 28.68 -10.70 1.95
N GLN A 111 27.55 -10.80 2.64
CA GLN A 111 26.90 -9.64 3.24
C GLN A 111 26.84 -9.76 4.75
N PHE A 112 27.20 -8.65 5.39
CA PHE A 112 26.99 -8.45 6.83
C PHE A 112 25.84 -7.45 7.01
N HIS A 113 24.86 -7.84 7.80
CA HIS A 113 23.81 -6.94 8.29
C HIS A 113 24.19 -6.53 9.71
N LEU A 114 24.85 -5.41 9.84
CA LEU A 114 25.28 -4.88 11.14
C LEU A 114 24.19 -3.99 11.72
N ALA A 115 23.80 -4.20 12.98
CA ALA A 115 22.87 -3.34 13.68
C ALA A 115 23.38 -1.88 13.69
N ARG A 116 22.49 -0.88 13.66
CA ARG A 116 22.88 0.54 13.53
C ARG A 116 23.67 1.06 14.70
N ASP A 117 23.39 0.60 15.89
CA ASP A 117 24.16 0.92 17.09
C ASP A 117 25.65 0.51 16.99
N ILE A 118 25.96 -0.51 16.17
CA ILE A 118 27.33 -0.88 15.83
C ILE A 118 27.93 0.11 14.83
N PHE A 119 27.10 0.74 13.98
CA PHE A 119 27.51 1.66 12.93
C PHE A 119 27.51 3.14 13.30
N GLU A 120 26.99 3.54 14.43
CA GLU A 120 27.17 4.91 14.95
C GLU A 120 28.63 5.19 15.31
N GLY A 121 29.48 4.14 15.23
CA GLY A 121 30.94 4.22 15.28
C GLY A 121 31.57 4.64 13.94
N ARG A 122 32.89 4.78 13.97
CA ARG A 122 33.70 5.11 12.79
C ARG A 122 34.05 3.85 12.01
N ILE A 123 33.95 3.91 10.68
CA ILE A 123 34.37 2.83 9.78
C ILE A 123 35.71 3.23 9.14
N PHE A 124 36.67 2.32 9.17
CA PHE A 124 38.00 2.51 8.60
C PHE A 124 38.27 1.41 7.58
N ALA A 125 38.75 1.79 6.42
CA ALA A 125 39.32 0.89 5.42
C ALA A 125 40.82 1.21 5.31
N ASP A 126 41.73 0.23 5.60
CA ASP A 126 43.18 0.41 5.67
C ASP A 126 43.60 1.64 6.51
N GLY A 127 42.98 1.82 7.66
CA GLY A 127 43.24 2.92 8.58
C GLY A 127 42.61 4.28 8.19
N LYS A 128 41.97 4.40 7.04
CA LYS A 128 41.30 5.64 6.59
C LYS A 128 39.81 5.59 6.88
N VAL A 129 39.27 6.68 7.42
CA VAL A 129 37.81 6.80 7.63
C VAL A 129 37.07 6.74 6.29
N VAL A 130 36.02 5.92 6.25
CA VAL A 130 35.24 5.70 5.04
C VAL A 130 33.80 6.15 5.28
N ALA A 131 33.21 6.76 4.26
CA ALA A 131 31.79 7.10 4.28
C ALA A 131 30.91 5.83 4.26
N THR A 132 29.80 5.87 4.98
CA THR A 132 28.88 4.74 5.15
C THR A 132 28.04 4.40 3.91
N ASP A 133 28.18 5.15 2.83
CA ASP A 133 27.60 4.94 1.51
C ASP A 133 28.65 4.75 0.40
N ALA A 134 29.91 4.62 0.76
CA ALA A 134 31.00 4.45 -0.20
C ALA A 134 30.87 3.13 -0.97
N LYS A 135 31.25 3.17 -2.23
CA LYS A 135 31.14 2.03 -3.17
C LYS A 135 32.48 1.74 -3.81
N ASN A 136 32.67 0.47 -4.20
CA ASN A 136 33.88 -0.01 -4.89
C ASN A 136 35.17 0.28 -4.13
N ILE A 137 35.20 0.01 -2.82
CA ILE A 137 36.39 0.14 -1.99
C ILE A 137 37.19 -1.16 -2.06
N SER A 138 38.51 -1.04 -2.30
CA SER A 138 39.44 -2.14 -2.14
C SER A 138 40.28 -1.89 -0.87
N ALA A 139 40.32 -2.86 0.04
CA ALA A 139 41.06 -2.78 1.30
C ALA A 139 41.57 -4.15 1.72
N ARG A 140 42.61 -4.18 2.55
CA ARG A 140 43.07 -5.39 3.23
C ARG A 140 42.50 -5.55 4.63
N GLU A 141 42.03 -4.45 5.19
CA GLU A 141 41.47 -4.39 6.53
C GLU A 141 40.25 -3.45 6.56
N LEU A 142 39.16 -3.93 7.13
CA LEU A 142 38.01 -3.09 7.53
C LEU A 142 37.88 -3.13 9.05
N ARG A 143 37.83 -1.95 9.71
CA ARG A 143 37.55 -1.84 11.14
C ARG A 143 36.25 -1.02 11.34
N VAL A 144 35.40 -1.53 12.20
CA VAL A 144 34.21 -0.86 12.66
C VAL A 144 34.32 -0.62 14.14
N GLN A 145 34.48 0.64 14.55
CA GLN A 145 34.58 1.05 15.96
C GLN A 145 33.26 1.63 16.42
N SER A 146 32.68 1.08 17.47
CA SER A 146 31.48 1.57 18.13
C SER A 146 31.69 1.64 19.65
N GLU A 147 30.75 2.25 20.36
CA GLU A 147 30.73 2.23 21.83
C GLU A 147 30.66 0.82 22.41
N ASN A 148 30.20 -0.15 21.62
CA ASN A 148 30.05 -1.55 22.02
C ASN A 148 31.29 -2.44 21.68
N GLY A 149 32.38 -1.82 21.20
CA GLY A 149 33.62 -2.53 20.86
C GLY A 149 33.94 -2.45 19.36
N GLU A 150 35.00 -3.17 18.97
CA GLU A 150 35.56 -3.15 17.62
C GLU A 150 35.31 -4.47 16.90
N LEU A 151 34.93 -4.40 15.62
CA LEU A 151 34.97 -5.51 14.67
C LEU A 151 36.07 -5.23 13.65
N LYS A 152 36.97 -6.17 13.49
CA LYS A 152 38.05 -6.15 12.51
C LYS A 152 37.82 -7.28 11.50
N ILE A 153 37.89 -6.94 10.20
CA ILE A 153 37.82 -7.90 9.12
C ILE A 153 39.03 -7.71 8.25
N SER A 154 39.76 -8.78 8.01
CA SER A 154 40.96 -8.77 7.17
C SER A 154 40.89 -9.83 6.08
N GLY A 155 41.49 -9.51 4.93
CA GLY A 155 41.48 -10.34 3.72
C GLY A 155 41.69 -9.50 2.47
N ASN A 156 41.46 -10.08 1.30
CA ASN A 156 41.41 -9.31 0.06
C ASN A 156 40.01 -8.76 -0.15
N LEU A 157 39.73 -7.56 0.39
CA LEU A 157 38.41 -7.01 0.53
C LEU A 157 38.04 -6.10 -0.65
N LYS A 158 36.98 -6.44 -1.39
CA LYS A 158 36.30 -5.54 -2.31
C LYS A 158 34.94 -5.23 -1.72
N ILE A 159 34.74 -4.02 -1.22
CA ILE A 159 33.65 -3.65 -0.32
C ILE A 159 32.73 -2.63 -0.95
N ASP A 160 31.41 -2.83 -0.79
CA ASP A 160 30.39 -1.81 -1.00
C ASP A 160 29.55 -1.63 0.25
N PHE A 161 29.42 -0.39 0.69
CA PHE A 161 28.44 -0.03 1.72
C PHE A 161 27.11 0.31 1.09
N ARG A 162 26.03 -0.14 1.73
CA ARG A 162 24.68 0.16 1.31
C ARG A 162 23.86 0.62 2.47
N ASP A 163 23.26 1.81 2.32
CA ASP A 163 22.27 2.33 3.24
C ASP A 163 20.98 2.60 2.45
N THR A 164 20.21 1.55 2.22
CA THR A 164 18.91 1.69 1.57
C THR A 164 17.85 2.15 2.57
N VAL A 165 16.74 2.70 2.10
CA VAL A 165 15.60 3.05 2.95
C VAL A 165 15.13 1.86 3.77
N HIS A 166 15.18 0.65 3.21
CA HIS A 166 14.84 -0.60 3.90
C HIS A 166 15.75 -0.87 5.09
N GLN A 167 17.05 -0.64 4.93
CA GLN A 167 18.05 -0.85 5.98
C GLN A 167 17.91 0.18 7.10
N LYS A 168 17.55 1.43 6.79
CA LYS A 168 17.23 2.47 7.78
C LYS A 168 16.07 2.06 8.67
N VAL A 169 15.05 1.51 8.05
CA VAL A 169 13.84 1.07 8.74
C VAL A 169 14.11 -0.16 9.61
N LEU A 170 14.91 -1.12 9.12
CA LEU A 170 15.26 -2.34 9.84
C LEU A 170 16.37 -2.14 10.88
N ASN A 171 16.84 -0.91 11.05
CA ASN A 171 17.89 -0.52 11.99
C ASN A 171 19.19 -1.29 11.81
N TYR A 172 19.54 -1.67 10.58
CA TYR A 172 20.83 -2.24 10.23
C TYR A 172 21.41 -1.59 8.96
N ARG A 173 22.71 -1.85 8.73
CA ARG A 173 23.41 -1.52 7.48
C ARG A 173 24.00 -2.77 6.88
N THR A 174 24.05 -2.81 5.55
CA THR A 174 24.68 -3.92 4.84
C THR A 174 26.06 -3.51 4.35
N VAL A 175 27.05 -4.32 4.73
CA VAL A 175 28.37 -4.31 4.14
C VAL A 175 28.43 -5.50 3.19
N SER A 176 28.62 -5.24 1.90
CA SER A 176 28.78 -6.29 0.89
C SER A 176 30.24 -6.43 0.55
N MET A 177 30.79 -7.63 0.69
CA MET A 177 32.13 -7.98 0.24
C MET A 177 32.04 -8.87 -0.99
N MET A 178 32.65 -8.45 -2.11
CA MET A 178 32.59 -9.19 -3.37
C MET A 178 33.57 -10.35 -3.32
N PHE A 179 33.18 -11.49 -3.90
CA PHE A 179 34.08 -12.60 -4.14
C PHE A 179 35.13 -12.23 -5.20
N GLU A 180 36.32 -12.77 -5.08
CA GLU A 180 37.34 -12.69 -6.11
C GLU A 180 37.03 -13.66 -7.24
N GLU A 181 37.10 -13.19 -8.48
CA GLU A 181 36.92 -14.01 -9.68
C GLU A 181 38.24 -14.78 -9.96
N LEU A 182 38.15 -16.10 -9.95
CA LEU A 182 39.28 -16.99 -10.19
C LEU A 182 39.39 -17.48 -11.65
N GLY A 183 38.39 -17.07 -12.51
CA GLY A 183 38.23 -17.50 -13.89
C GLY A 183 37.29 -18.70 -14.04
N ASP A 184 36.83 -18.95 -15.27
CA ASP A 184 35.97 -20.10 -15.63
C ASP A 184 34.68 -20.22 -14.79
N GLY A 185 34.11 -19.08 -14.35
CA GLY A 185 32.89 -19.08 -13.52
C GLY A 185 33.13 -19.47 -12.07
N LYS A 186 34.36 -19.49 -11.62
CA LYS A 186 34.76 -19.74 -10.21
C LYS A 186 35.05 -18.46 -9.47
N TYR A 187 34.60 -18.41 -8.24
CA TYR A 187 34.74 -17.25 -7.35
C TYR A 187 35.10 -17.74 -5.93
N ALA A 188 35.90 -16.97 -5.22
CA ALA A 188 36.24 -17.27 -3.82
C ALA A 188 36.25 -16.02 -2.96
N ILE A 189 36.02 -16.22 -1.65
CA ILE A 189 36.24 -15.21 -0.61
C ILE A 189 36.91 -15.89 0.60
N ASP A 190 37.93 -15.23 1.17
CA ASP A 190 38.63 -15.68 2.37
C ASP A 190 38.81 -14.49 3.33
N LEU A 191 38.16 -14.55 4.47
CA LEU A 191 38.09 -13.48 5.45
C LEU A 191 38.45 -13.98 6.83
N THR A 192 39.16 -13.14 7.58
CA THR A 192 39.32 -13.31 9.03
C THR A 192 38.53 -12.22 9.75
N LEU A 193 37.67 -12.64 10.66
CA LEU A 193 36.87 -11.79 11.52
C LEU A 193 37.38 -11.87 12.94
N GLU A 194 37.59 -10.70 13.55
CA GLU A 194 38.04 -10.59 14.94
C GLU A 194 37.16 -9.55 15.65
N PHE A 195 36.62 -9.93 16.81
CA PHE A 195 35.86 -9.05 17.69
C PHE A 195 36.68 -8.71 18.92
N ASP A 196 36.52 -7.47 19.39
CA ASP A 196 37.09 -7.07 20.68
C ASP A 196 36.52 -7.97 21.80
N LYS A 197 37.39 -8.48 22.65
CA LYS A 197 37.06 -9.34 23.81
C LYS A 197 36.14 -8.65 24.81
N ASN A 198 36.13 -7.33 24.83
CA ASN A 198 35.31 -6.51 25.74
C ASN A 198 33.93 -6.12 25.15
N ARG A 199 33.62 -6.57 23.95
CA ARG A 199 32.34 -6.26 23.32
C ARG A 199 31.19 -6.83 24.15
N LYS A 200 30.32 -5.95 24.63
CA LYS A 200 29.10 -6.35 25.33
C LYS A 200 28.09 -6.93 24.33
N PRO A 201 27.50 -8.11 24.63
CA PRO A 201 26.40 -8.60 23.82
C PRO A 201 25.29 -7.56 23.78
N VAL A 202 24.83 -7.19 22.59
CA VAL A 202 23.59 -6.40 22.47
C VAL A 202 22.46 -7.36 22.81
N PRO A 203 21.66 -7.12 23.87
CA PRO A 203 20.56 -8.00 24.19
C PRO A 203 19.58 -8.02 23.03
N LEU A 204 19.25 -9.20 22.52
CA LEU A 204 18.18 -9.33 21.53
C LEU A 204 16.88 -8.74 22.11
N PRO A 205 16.14 -7.95 21.34
CA PRO A 205 14.86 -7.44 21.79
C PRO A 205 13.97 -8.59 22.26
N ARG A 206 13.33 -8.43 23.43
CA ARG A 206 12.43 -9.44 23.94
C ARG A 206 11.23 -9.56 23.01
N GLU A 207 11.00 -10.75 22.46
CA GLU A 207 9.83 -11.00 21.61
C GLU A 207 8.54 -10.65 22.35
N TYR A 208 7.63 -10.04 21.61
CA TYR A 208 6.26 -9.80 22.06
C TYR A 208 5.31 -10.79 21.42
N VAL A 209 4.56 -11.52 22.25
CA VAL A 209 3.59 -12.51 21.81
C VAL A 209 2.20 -12.08 22.26
N VAL A 210 1.29 -11.92 21.30
CA VAL A 210 -0.11 -11.57 21.60
C VAL A 210 -0.83 -12.79 22.19
N ARG A 211 -1.36 -12.61 23.41
CA ARG A 211 -2.08 -13.66 24.17
C ARG A 211 -3.27 -13.05 24.88
N GLU A 212 -4.24 -13.89 25.25
CA GLU A 212 -5.30 -13.48 26.17
C GLU A 212 -4.71 -12.93 27.46
N SER A 213 -5.25 -11.80 27.91
CA SER A 213 -4.79 -11.03 29.05
C SER A 213 -5.84 -9.95 29.38
N ASP A 214 -5.58 -9.12 30.39
CA ASP A 214 -6.41 -7.93 30.66
C ASP A 214 -6.52 -6.96 29.48
N ASP A 215 -5.55 -7.01 28.54
CA ASP A 215 -5.52 -6.15 27.34
C ASP A 215 -6.07 -6.82 26.09
N TYR A 216 -6.23 -8.14 26.07
CA TYR A 216 -6.67 -8.88 24.89
C TYR A 216 -7.65 -9.99 25.28
N ALA A 217 -8.84 -10.01 24.69
CA ALA A 217 -9.84 -11.06 24.89
C ALA A 217 -10.29 -11.68 23.57
N ALA A 218 -10.70 -12.94 23.63
CA ALA A 218 -11.21 -13.65 22.46
C ALA A 218 -12.39 -12.91 21.82
N PHE A 219 -12.37 -12.83 20.48
CA PHE A 219 -13.37 -12.16 19.68
C PHE A 219 -13.83 -13.06 18.52
N GLU A 220 -15.15 -13.21 18.42
CA GLU A 220 -15.78 -13.91 17.30
C GLU A 220 -16.17 -12.94 16.20
N SER A 221 -15.64 -13.15 14.99
CA SER A 221 -15.98 -12.36 13.82
C SER A 221 -17.13 -13.02 13.07
N VAL A 222 -18.24 -12.30 12.92
CA VAL A 222 -19.38 -12.67 12.09
C VAL A 222 -19.34 -11.85 10.81
N ARG A 223 -19.47 -12.50 9.67
CA ARG A 223 -19.31 -11.85 8.36
C ARG A 223 -20.58 -11.20 7.86
N ILE A 224 -21.67 -11.95 7.86
CA ILE A 224 -22.97 -11.47 7.39
C ILE A 224 -23.81 -11.14 8.63
N PRO A 225 -24.15 -9.87 8.86
CA PRO A 225 -25.00 -9.48 9.99
C PRO A 225 -26.45 -9.89 9.77
N GLU A 226 -27.26 -9.76 10.82
CA GLU A 226 -28.71 -9.93 10.74
C GLU A 226 -29.30 -8.90 9.78
N SER A 227 -30.09 -9.39 8.82
CA SER A 227 -30.74 -8.54 7.80
C SER A 227 -31.66 -7.50 8.44
N GLY A 228 -31.50 -6.23 8.03
CA GLY A 228 -32.21 -5.08 8.61
C GLY A 228 -31.74 -4.70 10.02
N GLY A 229 -30.73 -5.40 10.56
CA GLY A 229 -30.09 -5.10 11.84
C GLY A 229 -29.29 -3.80 11.83
N ALA A 230 -28.66 -3.49 12.98
CA ALA A 230 -27.88 -2.26 13.14
C ALA A 230 -26.54 -2.30 12.36
N LEU A 231 -26.07 -3.49 11.99
CA LEU A 231 -24.83 -3.69 11.25
C LEU A 231 -25.04 -4.05 9.76
N ASP A 232 -26.32 -4.09 9.31
CA ASP A 232 -26.68 -4.26 7.90
C ASP A 232 -26.83 -2.89 7.22
N PHE A 233 -25.90 -2.57 6.33
CA PHE A 233 -25.87 -1.30 5.59
C PHE A 233 -26.35 -1.45 4.15
N SER A 234 -27.00 -2.56 3.80
CA SER A 234 -27.57 -2.82 2.47
C SER A 234 -28.56 -1.74 2.00
N PHE A 235 -29.13 -0.98 2.95
CA PHE A 235 -30.01 0.17 2.65
C PHE A 235 -29.30 1.32 1.88
N LEU A 236 -27.97 1.29 1.76
CA LEU A 236 -27.22 2.24 0.94
C LEU A 236 -27.24 1.87 -0.54
N LEU A 237 -27.62 0.65 -0.88
CA LEU A 237 -27.59 0.13 -2.24
C LEU A 237 -28.88 0.42 -2.99
N ASP A 238 -28.75 0.57 -4.29
CA ASP A 238 -29.87 0.81 -5.21
C ASP A 238 -29.85 -0.22 -6.34
N ALA A 239 -30.38 -1.38 -6.06
CA ALA A 239 -30.36 -2.56 -6.95
C ALA A 239 -31.38 -2.47 -8.10
N PRO A 240 -31.12 -3.12 -9.27
CA PRO A 240 -29.85 -3.68 -9.67
C PRO A 240 -28.88 -2.62 -10.18
N ALA A 241 -27.56 -2.91 -10.15
CA ALA A 241 -26.56 -2.04 -10.77
C ALA A 241 -26.81 -1.93 -12.28
N GLY A 242 -26.56 -0.73 -12.84
CA GLY A 242 -26.76 -0.46 -14.26
C GLY A 242 -28.21 -0.09 -14.67
N LYS A 243 -29.18 -0.10 -13.76
CA LYS A 243 -30.59 0.25 -14.09
C LYS A 243 -30.77 1.69 -14.59
N TYR A 244 -29.86 2.58 -14.22
CA TYR A 244 -29.84 3.97 -14.68
C TYR A 244 -28.97 4.20 -15.93
N GLY A 245 -28.64 3.15 -16.67
CA GLY A 245 -27.76 3.22 -17.85
C GLY A 245 -26.29 3.29 -17.44
N PHE A 246 -25.47 3.70 -18.40
CA PHE A 246 -24.03 3.79 -18.22
C PHE A 246 -23.63 4.88 -17.22
N VAL A 247 -22.50 4.67 -16.55
CA VAL A 247 -21.79 5.73 -15.83
C VAL A 247 -21.17 6.66 -16.86
N LYS A 248 -21.39 7.96 -16.68
CA LYS A 248 -20.89 9.03 -17.56
C LYS A 248 -20.08 10.03 -16.74
N VAL A 249 -19.29 10.84 -17.43
CA VAL A 249 -18.40 11.86 -16.85
C VAL A 249 -18.80 13.25 -17.35
N ARG A 250 -18.89 14.21 -16.44
CA ARG A 250 -19.02 15.63 -16.73
C ARG A 250 -18.06 16.43 -15.84
N GLY A 251 -16.98 16.93 -16.44
CA GLY A 251 -15.91 17.55 -15.68
C GLY A 251 -15.25 16.56 -14.71
N ALA A 252 -15.27 16.88 -13.42
CA ALA A 252 -14.72 16.03 -12.36
C ALA A 252 -15.76 15.11 -11.71
N ASP A 253 -16.97 15.01 -12.23
CA ASP A 253 -18.05 14.28 -11.57
C ASP A 253 -18.56 13.09 -12.40
N TYR A 254 -18.91 12.00 -11.71
CA TYR A 254 -19.71 10.91 -12.24
C TYR A 254 -21.20 11.22 -12.16
N TYR A 255 -21.95 10.75 -13.16
CA TYR A 255 -23.40 10.70 -13.14
C TYR A 255 -23.89 9.47 -13.91
N PHE A 256 -25.13 9.06 -13.70
CA PHE A 256 -25.76 8.03 -14.51
C PHE A 256 -26.46 8.63 -15.72
N GLU A 257 -26.39 7.97 -16.85
CA GLU A 257 -26.97 8.38 -18.13
C GLU A 257 -28.44 8.80 -18.00
N LYS A 258 -29.26 8.04 -17.25
CA LYS A 258 -30.66 8.30 -17.01
C LYS A 258 -30.96 9.16 -15.77
N SER A 259 -29.92 9.68 -15.10
CA SER A 259 -30.04 10.56 -13.92
C SER A 259 -28.88 11.57 -13.91
N PRO A 260 -28.81 12.45 -14.95
CA PRO A 260 -27.66 13.30 -15.19
C PRO A 260 -27.45 14.41 -14.15
N ASP A 261 -28.47 14.73 -13.39
CA ASP A 261 -28.45 15.83 -12.41
C ASP A 261 -27.91 15.39 -11.03
N LYS A 262 -27.72 14.09 -10.85
CA LYS A 262 -27.23 13.55 -9.57
C LYS A 262 -25.80 13.08 -9.68
N LYS A 263 -24.90 13.73 -8.92
CA LYS A 263 -23.51 13.23 -8.71
C LYS A 263 -23.54 11.86 -8.05
N VAL A 264 -22.71 10.94 -8.55
CA VAL A 264 -22.59 9.57 -8.06
C VAL A 264 -21.21 9.36 -7.45
N ARG A 265 -21.14 8.56 -6.39
CA ARG A 265 -19.90 8.13 -5.73
C ARG A 265 -19.88 6.63 -5.57
N PHE A 266 -18.68 6.06 -5.55
CA PHE A 266 -18.49 4.63 -5.39
C PHE A 266 -17.60 4.33 -4.16
N PHE A 267 -18.02 3.34 -3.36
CA PHE A 267 -17.22 2.82 -2.25
C PHE A 267 -17.32 1.30 -2.24
N GLY A 268 -16.17 0.62 -2.22
CA GLY A 268 -16.16 -0.82 -2.30
C GLY A 268 -14.85 -1.48 -1.88
N GLU A 269 -14.71 -2.73 -2.29
CA GLU A 269 -13.57 -3.60 -1.99
C GLU A 269 -12.97 -4.16 -3.28
N ASN A 270 -11.69 -4.47 -3.22
CA ASN A 270 -11.04 -5.33 -4.22
C ASN A 270 -11.31 -6.79 -3.90
N VAL A 271 -11.78 -7.54 -4.86
CA VAL A 271 -11.84 -8.99 -4.86
C VAL A 271 -10.73 -9.46 -5.79
N CYS A 272 -9.77 -10.24 -5.26
CA CYS A 272 -8.50 -10.47 -5.97
C CYS A 272 -8.31 -11.94 -6.34
N GLN A 273 -7.52 -12.19 -7.40
CA GLN A 273 -7.05 -13.51 -7.80
C GLN A 273 -8.17 -14.55 -7.84
N ASN A 274 -7.99 -15.73 -7.19
CA ASN A 274 -8.96 -16.82 -7.28
C ASN A 274 -10.31 -16.53 -6.60
N ALA A 275 -10.37 -15.49 -5.74
CA ALA A 275 -11.63 -15.01 -5.20
C ALA A 275 -12.53 -14.35 -6.25
N THR A 276 -12.02 -13.99 -7.44
CA THR A 276 -12.83 -13.48 -8.57
C THR A 276 -13.52 -14.57 -9.38
N VAL A 277 -13.13 -15.83 -9.16
CA VAL A 277 -13.72 -17.02 -9.81
C VAL A 277 -14.12 -18.08 -8.77
N PRO A 278 -14.94 -17.70 -7.77
CA PRO A 278 -15.35 -18.60 -6.70
C PRO A 278 -16.37 -19.64 -7.18
N GLU A 279 -16.66 -20.65 -6.37
CA GLU A 279 -17.79 -21.54 -6.62
C GLU A 279 -19.11 -20.77 -6.42
N LYS A 280 -20.20 -21.19 -7.09
CA LYS A 280 -21.47 -20.43 -7.06
C LYS A 280 -22.01 -20.12 -5.65
N PRO A 281 -21.99 -21.05 -4.68
CA PRO A 281 -22.38 -20.71 -3.30
C PRO A 281 -21.49 -19.61 -2.68
N GLN A 282 -20.18 -19.67 -2.93
CA GLN A 282 -19.23 -18.68 -2.46
C GLN A 282 -19.47 -17.31 -3.13
N ALA A 283 -19.82 -17.29 -4.42
CA ALA A 283 -20.17 -16.05 -5.12
C ALA A 283 -21.40 -15.37 -4.51
N VAL A 284 -22.41 -16.15 -4.13
CA VAL A 284 -23.61 -15.64 -3.44
C VAL A 284 -23.23 -15.08 -2.07
N ALA A 285 -22.48 -15.84 -1.26
CA ALA A 285 -22.04 -15.42 0.07
C ALA A 285 -21.20 -14.15 0.03
N LEU A 286 -20.26 -14.05 -0.91
CA LEU A 286 -19.44 -12.86 -1.13
C LEU A 286 -20.31 -11.63 -1.49
N ALA A 287 -21.24 -11.80 -2.44
CA ALA A 287 -22.11 -10.70 -2.86
C ALA A 287 -23.05 -10.25 -1.72
N ASP A 288 -23.54 -11.18 -0.90
CA ASP A 288 -24.36 -10.88 0.29
C ASP A 288 -23.55 -10.11 1.34
N GLU A 289 -22.31 -10.52 1.61
CA GLU A 289 -21.44 -9.84 2.58
C GLU A 289 -21.11 -8.42 2.15
N LEU A 290 -20.73 -8.22 0.87
CA LEU A 290 -20.45 -6.89 0.32
C LEU A 290 -21.71 -6.01 0.30
N ALA A 291 -22.88 -6.58 0.01
CA ALA A 291 -24.15 -5.86 0.08
C ALA A 291 -24.49 -5.46 1.51
N ALA A 292 -24.37 -6.37 2.48
CA ALA A 292 -24.59 -6.08 3.90
C ALA A 292 -23.55 -5.07 4.45
N ALA A 293 -22.40 -4.96 3.81
CA ALA A 293 -21.44 -3.90 4.11
C ALA A 293 -21.84 -2.52 3.58
N GLY A 294 -22.82 -2.45 2.69
CA GLY A 294 -23.26 -1.21 2.03
C GLY A 294 -22.32 -0.74 0.92
N PHE A 295 -21.49 -1.64 0.40
CA PHE A 295 -20.56 -1.31 -0.69
C PHE A 295 -21.30 -1.35 -2.02
N ASN A 296 -21.32 -0.21 -2.71
CA ASN A 296 -22.00 -0.09 -4.02
C ASN A 296 -21.05 -0.38 -5.19
N ALA A 297 -19.80 -0.77 -4.91
CA ALA A 297 -18.82 -1.14 -5.93
C ALA A 297 -17.91 -2.30 -5.48
N ALA A 298 -17.40 -3.07 -6.44
CA ALA A 298 -16.36 -4.07 -6.26
C ALA A 298 -15.37 -3.99 -7.43
N ARG A 299 -14.07 -4.15 -7.17
CA ARG A 299 -13.05 -4.26 -8.20
C ARG A 299 -12.65 -5.72 -8.34
N LEU A 300 -12.89 -6.30 -9.53
CA LEU A 300 -12.53 -7.68 -9.84
C LEU A 300 -11.09 -7.69 -10.37
N HIS A 301 -10.13 -7.81 -9.42
CA HIS A 301 -8.72 -7.55 -9.64
C HIS A 301 -7.89 -8.82 -9.87
N GLN A 302 -6.84 -8.72 -10.72
CA GLN A 302 -5.93 -9.82 -11.08
C GLN A 302 -6.63 -11.03 -11.72
N THR A 303 -7.77 -10.81 -12.36
CA THR A 303 -8.57 -11.87 -12.97
C THR A 303 -8.04 -12.32 -14.32
N SER A 304 -7.42 -11.44 -15.09
CA SER A 304 -7.02 -11.67 -16.48
C SER A 304 -6.19 -12.94 -16.67
N MET A 305 -5.28 -13.27 -15.75
CA MET A 305 -4.48 -14.49 -15.83
C MET A 305 -5.31 -15.78 -15.66
N LEU A 306 -6.40 -15.71 -14.88
CA LEU A 306 -7.29 -16.85 -14.62
C LEU A 306 -8.25 -17.09 -15.78
N LEU A 307 -8.60 -16.04 -16.51
CA LEU A 307 -9.51 -16.13 -17.66
C LEU A 307 -8.83 -16.63 -18.93
N ARG A 308 -7.51 -16.79 -18.96
CA ARG A 308 -6.78 -17.33 -20.11
C ARG A 308 -6.95 -18.83 -20.21
N GLY A 309 -7.33 -19.32 -21.40
CA GLY A 309 -7.81 -20.67 -21.57
C GLY A 309 -6.98 -21.61 -22.43
N SER A 310 -5.91 -21.14 -23.08
CA SER A 310 -5.09 -21.96 -23.97
C SER A 310 -3.66 -22.07 -23.47
N PRO A 311 -3.00 -23.23 -23.60
CA PRO A 311 -1.58 -23.37 -23.31
C PRO A 311 -0.67 -22.71 -24.37
N THR A 312 -1.22 -22.21 -25.48
CA THR A 312 -0.48 -21.62 -26.59
C THR A 312 -1.03 -20.26 -27.05
N ASP A 313 -2.14 -19.78 -26.50
CA ASP A 313 -2.74 -18.50 -26.85
C ASP A 313 -3.25 -17.77 -25.61
N SER A 314 -2.55 -16.71 -25.22
CA SER A 314 -2.90 -15.88 -24.06
C SER A 314 -4.20 -15.07 -24.25
N ALA A 315 -4.70 -14.95 -25.47
CA ALA A 315 -5.95 -14.25 -25.76
C ALA A 315 -7.19 -15.14 -25.70
N ALA A 316 -7.04 -16.47 -25.74
CA ALA A 316 -8.16 -17.40 -25.63
C ALA A 316 -8.74 -17.37 -24.21
N LEU A 317 -10.08 -17.44 -24.10
CA LEU A 317 -10.78 -17.43 -22.82
C LEU A 317 -11.01 -18.83 -22.26
N ASN A 318 -10.79 -19.00 -20.95
CA ASN A 318 -11.08 -20.21 -20.20
C ASN A 318 -12.58 -20.25 -19.86
N LYS A 319 -13.33 -21.07 -20.58
CA LYS A 319 -14.80 -21.17 -20.44
C LYS A 319 -15.24 -21.49 -19.01
N ARG A 320 -14.52 -22.37 -18.29
CA ARG A 320 -14.86 -22.76 -16.91
C ARG A 320 -14.66 -21.61 -15.92
N GLN A 321 -13.56 -20.91 -16.03
CA GLN A 321 -13.28 -19.78 -15.14
C GLN A 321 -14.17 -18.59 -15.48
N LEU A 322 -14.44 -18.40 -16.76
CA LEU A 322 -15.33 -17.35 -17.24
C LEU A 322 -16.77 -17.55 -16.73
N ASP A 323 -17.30 -18.79 -16.73
CA ASP A 323 -18.62 -19.10 -16.15
C ASP A 323 -18.71 -18.69 -14.66
N LYS A 324 -17.66 -18.95 -13.88
CA LYS A 324 -17.60 -18.54 -12.46
C LYS A 324 -17.53 -17.03 -12.30
N PHE A 325 -16.73 -16.37 -13.12
CA PHE A 325 -16.62 -14.91 -13.15
C PHE A 325 -17.97 -14.27 -13.54
N ASP A 326 -18.61 -14.79 -14.58
CA ASP A 326 -19.92 -14.34 -15.06
C ASP A 326 -21.00 -14.44 -13.98
N PHE A 327 -21.00 -15.57 -13.25
CA PHE A 327 -21.93 -15.78 -12.15
C PHE A 327 -21.70 -14.81 -11.00
N LEU A 328 -20.46 -14.61 -10.57
CA LEU A 328 -20.12 -13.63 -9.53
C LEU A 328 -20.53 -12.22 -9.95
N PHE A 329 -20.21 -11.84 -11.19
CA PHE A 329 -20.60 -10.52 -11.76
C PHE A 329 -22.14 -10.33 -11.69
N ALA A 330 -22.90 -11.33 -12.09
CA ALA A 330 -24.36 -11.29 -12.08
C ALA A 330 -24.91 -11.14 -10.65
N GLU A 331 -24.35 -11.85 -9.67
CA GLU A 331 -24.76 -11.76 -8.26
C GLU A 331 -24.45 -10.41 -7.64
N LEU A 332 -23.30 -9.81 -7.98
CA LEU A 332 -22.97 -8.43 -7.57
C LEU A 332 -23.95 -7.42 -8.18
N LYS A 333 -24.16 -7.50 -9.51
CA LYS A 333 -25.10 -6.64 -10.24
C LYS A 333 -26.51 -6.70 -9.66
N LYS A 334 -27.01 -7.89 -9.37
CA LYS A 334 -28.34 -8.13 -8.79
C LYS A 334 -28.54 -7.37 -7.46
N ARG A 335 -27.47 -7.25 -6.66
CA ARG A 335 -27.51 -6.55 -5.36
C ARG A 335 -27.23 -5.04 -5.43
N GLY A 336 -27.02 -4.49 -6.62
CA GLY A 336 -26.76 -3.07 -6.81
C GLY A 336 -25.29 -2.71 -6.69
N ILE A 337 -24.38 -3.69 -6.79
CA ILE A 337 -22.93 -3.51 -6.70
C ILE A 337 -22.39 -3.38 -8.13
N TYR A 338 -21.85 -2.20 -8.45
CA TYR A 338 -21.16 -1.92 -9.69
C TYR A 338 -19.76 -2.57 -9.67
N THR A 339 -19.15 -2.79 -10.84
CA THR A 339 -17.82 -3.38 -10.91
C THR A 339 -16.84 -2.49 -11.66
N THR A 340 -15.56 -2.62 -11.33
CA THR A 340 -14.43 -2.19 -12.16
C THR A 340 -13.59 -3.41 -12.49
N ILE A 341 -12.93 -3.40 -13.65
CA ILE A 341 -12.13 -4.51 -14.15
C ILE A 341 -10.77 -4.03 -14.63
N ASP A 342 -9.78 -4.92 -14.56
CA ASP A 342 -8.46 -4.70 -15.15
C ASP A 342 -8.26 -5.66 -16.32
N PHE A 343 -8.00 -5.14 -17.52
CA PHE A 343 -7.71 -6.00 -18.67
C PHE A 343 -6.36 -6.72 -18.54
N TYR A 344 -5.41 -6.07 -17.87
CA TYR A 344 -4.15 -6.70 -17.52
C TYR A 344 -3.64 -6.25 -16.16
N ALA A 345 -3.50 -7.18 -15.23
CA ALA A 345 -2.87 -6.92 -13.93
C ALA A 345 -1.56 -7.71 -13.77
N THR A 346 -1.59 -9.00 -14.12
CA THR A 346 -0.45 -9.91 -13.97
C THR A 346 -0.61 -11.10 -14.93
N GLY A 347 0.44 -11.92 -15.03
CA GLY A 347 0.47 -13.10 -15.87
C GLY A 347 1.52 -13.00 -16.98
N LYS A 348 1.88 -14.15 -17.56
CA LYS A 348 2.88 -14.23 -18.65
C LYS A 348 2.20 -14.40 -19.99
N LEU A 349 2.78 -13.85 -21.03
CA LEU A 349 2.51 -14.17 -22.41
C LEU A 349 3.38 -15.36 -22.84
N TYR A 350 3.02 -16.03 -23.91
CA TYR A 350 3.87 -17.07 -24.50
C TYR A 350 5.00 -16.43 -25.32
N PRO A 351 6.18 -17.06 -25.41
CA PRO A 351 7.33 -16.47 -26.11
C PRO A 351 7.06 -15.99 -27.53
N HIS A 352 6.28 -16.76 -28.34
CA HIS A 352 5.93 -16.39 -29.71
C HIS A 352 4.98 -15.18 -29.81
N GLU A 353 4.37 -14.78 -28.70
CA GLU A 353 3.48 -13.61 -28.65
C GLU A 353 4.25 -12.30 -28.43
N TYR A 354 5.60 -12.36 -28.26
CA TYR A 354 6.49 -11.21 -28.12
C TYR A 354 7.91 -11.49 -28.66
N ASP A 355 8.07 -12.36 -29.66
CA ASP A 355 9.34 -12.72 -30.27
C ASP A 355 9.93 -11.60 -31.16
N ASP A 356 9.19 -10.51 -31.38
CA ASP A 356 9.66 -9.26 -31.93
C ASP A 356 10.60 -8.47 -30.98
N VAL A 357 10.68 -8.92 -29.69
CA VAL A 357 11.57 -8.34 -28.67
C VAL A 357 12.27 -9.46 -27.90
N GLN A 358 13.59 -9.34 -27.73
CA GLN A 358 14.36 -10.32 -26.92
C GLN A 358 14.12 -10.08 -25.42
N TYR A 359 12.96 -10.50 -24.90
CA TYR A 359 12.58 -10.34 -23.51
C TYR A 359 12.60 -11.67 -22.74
N ARG A 360 13.22 -11.68 -21.56
CA ARG A 360 13.29 -12.85 -20.66
C ARG A 360 12.78 -12.57 -19.24
N GLY A 361 12.22 -11.38 -19.01
CA GLY A 361 11.71 -10.97 -17.71
C GLY A 361 10.32 -11.55 -17.38
N ASP A 362 9.91 -11.34 -16.15
CA ASP A 362 8.58 -11.75 -15.65
C ASP A 362 7.54 -10.59 -15.71
N ASN A 363 7.99 -9.36 -15.94
CA ASN A 363 7.11 -8.19 -15.97
C ASN A 363 6.65 -7.85 -17.39
N MET A 364 5.53 -8.44 -17.78
CA MET A 364 4.95 -8.20 -19.11
C MET A 364 4.43 -6.76 -19.31
N LYS A 365 4.21 -5.99 -18.27
CA LYS A 365 3.71 -4.60 -18.37
C LYS A 365 4.66 -3.72 -19.18
N ALA A 366 5.96 -3.83 -18.93
CA ALA A 366 6.99 -3.12 -19.71
C ALA A 366 7.03 -3.58 -21.17
N LEU A 367 6.75 -4.84 -21.42
CA LEU A 367 6.76 -5.43 -22.75
C LEU A 367 5.73 -4.80 -23.70
N PHE A 368 4.55 -4.41 -23.17
CA PHE A 368 3.53 -3.74 -23.98
C PHE A 368 4.00 -2.38 -24.55
N LEU A 369 4.99 -1.74 -23.95
CA LEU A 369 5.58 -0.53 -24.50
C LEU A 369 6.54 -0.80 -25.67
N LEU A 370 7.10 -2.01 -25.75
CA LEU A 370 8.19 -2.36 -26.65
C LEU A 370 7.76 -3.28 -27.79
N SER A 371 6.84 -4.24 -27.53
CA SER A 371 6.44 -5.31 -28.46
C SER A 371 5.10 -5.04 -29.11
N ASP A 372 5.07 -5.00 -30.43
CA ASP A 372 3.82 -4.89 -31.22
C ASP A 372 3.00 -6.18 -31.13
N LYS A 373 3.66 -7.34 -31.11
CA LYS A 373 2.98 -8.65 -30.95
C LYS A 373 2.31 -8.78 -29.60
N ALA A 374 2.99 -8.37 -28.51
CA ALA A 374 2.39 -8.39 -27.18
C ALA A 374 1.14 -7.50 -27.11
N ARG A 375 1.18 -6.30 -27.71
CA ARG A 375 -0.01 -5.43 -27.80
C ARG A 375 -1.13 -6.05 -28.61
N ALA A 376 -0.80 -6.69 -29.74
CA ALA A 376 -1.80 -7.40 -30.57
C ALA A 376 -2.48 -8.53 -29.77
N THR A 377 -1.72 -9.27 -28.98
CA THR A 377 -2.29 -10.31 -28.10
C THR A 377 -3.20 -9.72 -27.02
N LEU A 378 -2.78 -8.61 -26.38
CA LEU A 378 -3.62 -7.92 -25.41
C LEU A 378 -4.93 -7.41 -26.04
N LYS A 379 -4.89 -6.82 -27.23
CA LYS A 379 -6.08 -6.40 -27.97
C LYS A 379 -7.03 -7.56 -28.26
N ARG A 380 -6.52 -8.72 -28.71
CA ARG A 380 -7.35 -9.90 -28.94
C ARG A 380 -8.02 -10.39 -27.65
N PHE A 381 -7.27 -10.42 -26.54
CA PHE A 381 -7.85 -10.80 -25.24
C PHE A 381 -8.99 -9.85 -24.84
N ILE A 382 -8.78 -8.54 -24.99
CA ILE A 382 -9.77 -7.52 -24.67
C ILE A 382 -11.00 -7.67 -25.56
N SER A 383 -10.82 -7.88 -26.87
CA SER A 383 -11.93 -8.09 -27.81
C SER A 383 -12.75 -9.33 -27.43
N ASN A 384 -12.08 -10.47 -27.19
CA ASN A 384 -12.75 -11.70 -26.80
C ASN A 384 -13.55 -11.56 -25.51
N PHE A 385 -13.00 -10.83 -24.52
CA PHE A 385 -13.70 -10.57 -23.25
C PHE A 385 -14.88 -9.61 -23.43
N LEU A 386 -14.70 -8.52 -24.14
CA LEU A 386 -15.75 -7.51 -24.29
C LEU A 386 -16.94 -8.00 -25.14
N GLU A 387 -16.68 -8.86 -26.12
CA GLU A 387 -17.70 -9.46 -26.98
C GLU A 387 -18.44 -10.63 -26.34
N HIS A 388 -17.86 -11.20 -25.26
CA HIS A 388 -18.50 -12.29 -24.55
C HIS A 388 -19.82 -11.83 -23.92
N VAL A 389 -20.88 -12.63 -24.18
CA VAL A 389 -22.19 -12.43 -23.55
C VAL A 389 -22.22 -13.21 -22.25
N ASN A 390 -22.35 -12.50 -21.12
CA ASN A 390 -22.53 -13.14 -19.83
C ASN A 390 -23.88 -13.89 -19.80
N PRO A 391 -23.89 -15.23 -19.65
CA PRO A 391 -25.12 -16.04 -19.76
C PRO A 391 -26.11 -15.77 -18.61
N TYR A 392 -25.69 -15.20 -17.49
CA TYR A 392 -26.55 -14.90 -16.34
C TYR A 392 -27.20 -13.52 -16.42
N THR A 393 -26.62 -12.57 -17.15
CA THR A 393 -27.18 -11.23 -17.35
C THR A 393 -27.79 -11.05 -18.74
N GLY A 394 -27.45 -11.91 -19.71
CA GLY A 394 -27.85 -11.82 -21.11
C GLY A 394 -27.22 -10.65 -21.87
N VAL A 395 -26.18 -9.99 -21.27
CA VAL A 395 -25.56 -8.77 -21.80
C VAL A 395 -24.09 -9.04 -22.12
N ALA A 396 -23.62 -8.61 -23.29
CA ALA A 396 -22.19 -8.61 -23.62
C ALA A 396 -21.46 -7.56 -22.80
N TYR A 397 -20.22 -7.85 -22.32
CA TYR A 397 -19.49 -6.93 -21.47
C TYR A 397 -19.26 -5.54 -22.09
N LYS A 398 -19.15 -5.45 -23.41
CA LYS A 398 -19.08 -4.17 -24.14
C LYS A 398 -20.32 -3.28 -23.95
N ASN A 399 -21.46 -3.86 -23.60
CA ASN A 399 -22.75 -3.18 -23.43
C ASN A 399 -23.22 -3.19 -21.97
N GLU A 400 -22.36 -3.57 -21.02
CA GLU A 400 -22.75 -3.77 -19.62
C GLU A 400 -22.69 -2.46 -18.80
N PRO A 401 -23.85 -1.87 -18.42
CA PRO A 401 -23.87 -0.60 -17.69
C PRO A 401 -23.48 -0.73 -16.21
N ALA A 402 -23.35 -1.94 -15.68
CA ALA A 402 -22.89 -2.14 -14.31
C ALA A 402 -21.35 -2.06 -14.17
N ILE A 403 -20.62 -1.84 -15.26
CA ILE A 403 -19.18 -1.55 -15.22
C ILE A 403 -19.00 -0.03 -15.11
N VAL A 404 -18.32 0.41 -14.04
CA VAL A 404 -18.02 1.84 -13.81
C VAL A 404 -16.96 2.32 -14.80
N PHE A 405 -15.82 1.64 -14.83
CA PHE A 405 -14.72 1.84 -15.77
C PHE A 405 -13.83 0.59 -15.85
N ALA A 406 -12.96 0.56 -16.83
CA ALA A 406 -11.92 -0.45 -16.95
C ALA A 406 -10.53 0.18 -16.92
N SER A 407 -9.57 -0.52 -16.32
CA SER A 407 -8.14 -0.21 -16.40
C SER A 407 -7.51 -1.01 -17.53
N VAL A 408 -6.67 -0.37 -18.35
CA VAL A 408 -5.95 -1.05 -19.43
C VAL A 408 -4.87 -1.95 -18.85
N VAL A 409 -4.00 -1.39 -18.02
CA VAL A 409 -2.95 -2.13 -17.30
C VAL A 409 -2.90 -1.64 -15.85
N ASN A 410 -3.09 -2.56 -14.92
CA ASN A 410 -2.97 -2.24 -13.50
C ASN A 410 -1.54 -1.80 -13.13
N GLU A 411 -1.43 -0.74 -12.30
CA GLU A 411 -0.16 -0.20 -11.81
C GLU A 411 0.86 0.01 -12.92
N ASP A 412 0.48 0.73 -13.83
CA ASP A 412 0.99 1.19 -15.12
C ASP A 412 2.33 0.64 -15.64
N ALA A 413 2.46 0.76 -16.95
CA ALA A 413 3.69 0.40 -17.65
C ALA A 413 4.83 1.40 -17.41
N ILE A 414 4.57 2.72 -17.22
CA ILE A 414 5.64 3.73 -17.03
C ILE A 414 6.36 3.51 -15.69
N GLY A 415 5.62 3.38 -14.60
CA GLY A 415 6.20 3.14 -13.27
C GLY A 415 6.99 1.83 -13.25
N ASN A 416 6.47 0.78 -13.87
CA ASN A 416 7.14 -0.50 -13.97
C ASN A 416 8.35 -0.46 -14.90
N VAL A 417 8.30 0.24 -16.04
CA VAL A 417 9.45 0.39 -16.94
C VAL A 417 10.55 1.21 -16.28
N ARG A 418 10.23 2.30 -15.59
CA ARG A 418 11.20 3.07 -14.82
C ARG A 418 11.88 2.22 -13.74
N ASN A 419 11.12 1.45 -12.99
CA ASN A 419 11.65 0.51 -12.00
C ASN A 419 12.49 -0.58 -12.65
N PHE A 420 12.11 -1.01 -13.82
CA PHE A 420 12.70 -2.03 -14.63
C PHE A 420 14.02 -1.57 -15.25
N VAL A 421 14.06 -0.40 -15.86
CA VAL A 421 15.24 0.14 -16.56
C VAL A 421 16.26 0.78 -15.63
N VAL A 422 15.86 1.40 -14.55
CA VAL A 422 16.79 2.00 -13.56
C VAL A 422 17.43 0.96 -12.64
N ARG A 423 16.86 -0.25 -12.55
CA ARG A 423 17.30 -1.29 -11.61
C ARG A 423 18.04 -2.46 -12.23
N THR A 424 17.97 -2.66 -13.54
CA THR A 424 18.64 -3.77 -14.22
C THR A 424 19.29 -3.30 -15.52
N HIS A 425 20.60 -3.46 -15.64
CA HIS A 425 21.27 -3.31 -16.93
C HIS A 425 20.68 -4.21 -18.03
N LEU A 426 20.13 -5.37 -17.65
CA LEU A 426 19.46 -6.32 -18.54
C LEU A 426 18.24 -5.73 -19.24
N ASP A 427 17.52 -4.86 -18.57
CA ASP A 427 16.25 -4.33 -19.08
C ASP A 427 16.45 -3.05 -19.90
N TYR A 428 17.51 -2.29 -19.58
CA TYR A 428 17.97 -1.20 -20.42
C TYR A 428 18.44 -1.74 -21.78
N ASP A 429 19.17 -2.85 -21.80
CA ASP A 429 19.65 -3.46 -23.05
C ASP A 429 18.51 -3.90 -23.97
N ILE A 430 17.36 -4.27 -23.44
CA ILE A 430 16.16 -4.59 -24.24
C ILE A 430 15.50 -3.32 -24.79
N ALA A 431 15.37 -2.29 -23.98
CA ALA A 431 14.79 -1.02 -24.38
C ALA A 431 15.74 -0.20 -25.26
N LYS A 432 17.06 -0.39 -25.10
CA LYS A 432 18.12 0.39 -25.75
C LYS A 432 17.99 0.47 -27.25
N PRO A 433 17.81 -0.60 -28.04
CA PRO A 433 17.69 -0.47 -29.52
C PRO A 433 16.48 0.39 -29.93
N VAL A 434 15.36 0.25 -29.22
CA VAL A 434 14.14 1.02 -29.49
C VAL A 434 14.33 2.47 -29.05
N TYR A 435 15.03 2.70 -27.93
CA TYR A 435 15.36 4.02 -27.43
C TYR A 435 16.34 4.77 -28.34
N GLU A 436 17.42 4.13 -28.77
CA GLU A 436 18.42 4.73 -29.66
C GLU A 436 17.79 5.13 -30.99
N LYS A 437 16.95 4.28 -31.57
CA LYS A 437 16.19 4.61 -32.78
C LYS A 437 15.29 5.82 -32.56
N TRP A 438 14.52 5.80 -31.49
CA TRP A 438 13.61 6.88 -31.10
C TRP A 438 14.35 8.21 -30.86
N LEU A 439 15.53 8.18 -30.26
CA LEU A 439 16.34 9.32 -29.95
C LEU A 439 16.95 9.91 -31.24
N ALA A 440 17.43 9.05 -32.17
CA ALA A 440 17.97 9.45 -33.46
C ALA A 440 16.91 10.14 -34.35
N GLU A 441 15.69 9.61 -34.37
CA GLU A 441 14.55 10.21 -35.07
C GLU A 441 14.19 11.62 -34.59
N ARG A 442 14.68 12.03 -33.40
CA ARG A 442 14.43 13.34 -32.76
C ARG A 442 15.68 14.21 -32.65
N GLY A 443 16.71 13.94 -33.42
CA GLY A 443 17.95 14.73 -33.42
C GLY A 443 18.73 14.72 -32.10
N GLY A 444 18.51 13.68 -31.26
CA GLY A 444 19.22 13.51 -29.98
C GLY A 444 18.68 14.31 -28.79
N LEU A 445 17.62 15.10 -28.95
CA LEU A 445 16.98 15.92 -27.91
C LEU A 445 18.00 16.76 -27.11
N PRO A 446 18.66 17.74 -27.70
CA PRO A 446 19.71 18.54 -27.07
C PRO A 446 19.19 19.40 -25.90
N GLU A 447 17.89 19.71 -25.89
CA GLU A 447 17.21 20.44 -24.80
C GLU A 447 17.09 19.65 -23.50
N ALA A 448 17.14 18.32 -23.56
CA ALA A 448 17.13 17.48 -22.36
C ALA A 448 18.50 17.44 -21.69
N LYS A 449 18.58 17.85 -20.43
CA LYS A 449 19.84 18.09 -19.71
C LYS A 449 20.66 16.84 -19.46
N THR A 450 20.03 15.69 -19.30
CA THR A 450 20.71 14.43 -18.98
C THR A 450 20.18 13.28 -19.82
N ASP A 451 20.97 12.21 -19.96
CA ASP A 451 20.51 11.00 -20.62
C ASP A 451 19.31 10.35 -19.91
N ASN A 452 19.27 10.47 -18.59
CA ASN A 452 18.09 10.03 -17.82
C ASN A 452 16.83 10.83 -18.20
N ASP A 453 16.94 12.12 -18.48
CA ASP A 453 15.79 12.93 -18.90
C ASP A 453 15.34 12.53 -20.30
N ARG A 454 16.27 12.33 -21.26
CA ARG A 454 15.96 11.78 -22.58
C ARG A 454 15.25 10.44 -22.52
N PHE A 455 15.73 9.55 -21.67
CA PHE A 455 15.10 8.24 -21.47
C PHE A 455 13.70 8.36 -20.85
N GLN A 456 13.48 9.29 -19.95
CA GLN A 456 12.14 9.55 -19.40
C GLN A 456 11.17 10.08 -20.47
N LEU A 457 11.64 10.95 -21.36
CA LEU A 457 10.83 11.43 -22.48
C LEU A 457 10.47 10.31 -23.45
N PHE A 458 11.43 9.40 -23.72
CA PHE A 458 11.14 8.17 -24.46
C PHE A 458 10.03 7.34 -23.83
N LEU A 459 10.08 7.12 -22.52
CA LEU A 459 9.04 6.34 -21.82
C LEU A 459 7.68 7.02 -21.89
N ILE A 460 7.63 8.34 -21.76
CA ILE A 460 6.40 9.13 -21.88
C ILE A 460 5.78 8.99 -23.27
N ASP A 461 6.61 9.12 -24.32
CA ASP A 461 6.15 8.99 -25.72
C ASP A 461 5.64 7.58 -25.99
N ARG A 462 6.39 6.55 -25.61
CA ARG A 462 5.99 5.14 -25.78
C ARG A 462 4.71 4.80 -25.04
N TYR A 463 4.61 5.25 -23.79
CA TYR A 463 3.41 5.03 -23.00
C TYR A 463 2.20 5.79 -23.57
N GLY A 464 2.40 7.04 -23.98
CA GLY A 464 1.33 7.81 -24.59
C GLY A 464 0.77 7.13 -25.84
N LYS A 465 1.65 6.62 -26.73
CA LYS A 465 1.25 5.84 -27.90
C LYS A 465 0.55 4.53 -27.54
N PHE A 466 1.06 3.81 -26.55
CA PHE A 466 0.44 2.59 -26.05
C PHE A 466 -0.98 2.87 -25.58
N TYR A 467 -1.16 3.87 -24.70
CA TYR A 467 -2.49 4.18 -24.17
C TYR A 467 -3.46 4.65 -25.26
N ASP A 468 -3.01 5.53 -26.18
CA ASP A 468 -3.83 6.02 -27.28
C ASP A 468 -4.27 4.87 -28.22
N GLU A 469 -3.36 3.94 -28.52
CA GLU A 469 -3.65 2.74 -29.31
C GLU A 469 -4.64 1.80 -28.63
N MET A 470 -4.45 1.52 -27.35
CA MET A 470 -5.31 0.61 -26.59
C MET A 470 -6.69 1.23 -26.34
N SER A 471 -6.75 2.51 -25.98
CA SER A 471 -8.02 3.20 -25.74
C SER A 471 -8.84 3.31 -27.03
N ALA A 472 -8.23 3.62 -28.16
CA ALA A 472 -8.91 3.63 -29.46
C ALA A 472 -9.48 2.25 -29.81
N HIS A 473 -8.72 1.18 -29.59
CA HIS A 473 -9.17 -0.18 -29.81
C HIS A 473 -10.36 -0.53 -28.91
N ILE A 474 -10.30 -0.24 -27.61
CA ILE A 474 -11.38 -0.54 -26.68
C ILE A 474 -12.62 0.27 -27.03
N LYS A 475 -12.49 1.57 -27.30
CA LYS A 475 -13.60 2.46 -27.66
C LYS A 475 -14.27 2.06 -28.98
N SER A 476 -13.56 1.45 -29.92
CA SER A 476 -14.15 0.91 -31.16
C SER A 476 -15.11 -0.26 -30.90
N ILE A 477 -14.92 -1.01 -29.80
CA ILE A 477 -15.76 -2.16 -29.42
C ILE A 477 -16.82 -1.75 -28.38
N ALA A 478 -16.41 -0.96 -27.38
CA ALA A 478 -17.22 -0.56 -26.24
C ALA A 478 -17.18 0.97 -26.04
N PRO A 479 -17.89 1.77 -26.89
CA PRO A 479 -17.79 3.22 -26.91
C PRO A 479 -18.25 3.90 -25.61
N ASN A 480 -19.08 3.23 -24.81
CA ASN A 480 -19.57 3.75 -23.54
C ASN A 480 -18.67 3.43 -22.34
N MET A 481 -17.69 2.53 -22.50
CA MET A 481 -16.80 2.14 -21.41
C MET A 481 -15.84 3.27 -21.06
N LEU A 482 -15.85 3.70 -19.80
CA LEU A 482 -14.85 4.64 -19.29
C LEU A 482 -13.53 3.91 -19.06
N LEU A 483 -12.43 4.60 -19.35
CA LEU A 483 -11.08 4.02 -19.25
C LEU A 483 -10.19 4.82 -18.29
N THR A 484 -9.42 4.09 -17.53
CA THR A 484 -8.28 4.59 -16.79
C THR A 484 -7.06 3.74 -17.09
N ASP A 485 -5.90 4.23 -16.68
CA ASP A 485 -4.72 3.41 -16.51
C ASP A 485 -4.06 3.81 -15.19
N GLN A 486 -3.73 2.82 -14.36
CA GLN A 486 -3.42 3.08 -12.95
C GLN A 486 -1.95 3.36 -12.79
N THR A 487 -1.65 4.55 -12.29
CA THR A 487 -0.31 5.01 -12.07
C THR A 487 0.15 4.73 -10.65
N ASN A 488 1.09 3.82 -10.49
CA ASN A 488 1.64 3.48 -9.18
C ASN A 488 2.55 4.59 -8.64
N GLY A 489 2.13 5.19 -7.54
CA GLY A 489 2.99 6.04 -6.71
C GLY A 489 3.20 7.46 -7.19
N GLY A 490 2.28 8.02 -7.94
CA GLY A 490 2.04 9.45 -8.07
C GLY A 490 3.25 10.37 -8.11
N SER A 491 4.02 10.41 -9.21
CA SER A 491 4.84 11.58 -9.49
C SER A 491 3.97 12.63 -10.20
N LEU A 492 4.32 13.92 -10.07
CA LEU A 492 3.63 15.00 -10.75
C LEU A 492 3.52 14.76 -12.27
N MET A 493 4.57 14.20 -12.88
CA MET A 493 4.60 13.87 -14.30
C MET A 493 3.56 12.82 -14.66
N VAL A 494 3.50 11.74 -13.91
CA VAL A 494 2.56 10.63 -14.11
C VAL A 494 1.13 11.12 -13.90
N SER A 495 0.90 11.88 -12.84
CA SER A 495 -0.41 12.46 -12.54
C SER A 495 -0.87 13.46 -13.61
N ALA A 496 0.06 14.23 -14.20
CA ALA A 496 -0.25 15.10 -15.33
C ALA A 496 -0.65 14.31 -16.59
N MET A 497 -0.11 13.10 -16.81
CA MET A 497 -0.54 12.21 -17.89
C MET A 497 -1.94 11.65 -17.70
N ALA A 498 -2.42 11.52 -16.46
CA ALA A 498 -3.77 11.02 -16.17
C ALA A 498 -4.89 11.88 -16.80
N ARG A 499 -4.58 13.09 -17.25
CA ARG A 499 -5.51 13.91 -18.05
C ARG A 499 -5.95 13.27 -19.38
N LYS A 500 -5.19 12.29 -19.91
CA LYS A 500 -5.55 11.53 -21.10
C LYS A 500 -6.66 10.52 -20.84
N TYR A 501 -6.84 10.08 -19.61
CA TYR A 501 -7.83 9.07 -19.24
C TYR A 501 -9.22 9.67 -19.18
N ASP A 502 -10.26 8.84 -19.25
CA ASP A 502 -11.63 9.30 -18.97
C ASP A 502 -11.78 9.63 -17.48
N VAL A 503 -11.13 8.85 -16.62
CA VAL A 503 -11.12 9.00 -15.16
C VAL A 503 -9.71 8.82 -14.61
N ALA A 504 -9.37 9.53 -13.55
CA ALA A 504 -8.08 9.42 -12.90
C ALA A 504 -8.12 8.39 -11.77
N ASP A 505 -7.03 7.65 -11.59
CA ASP A 505 -6.89 6.64 -10.57
C ASP A 505 -5.48 6.62 -9.98
N LEU A 506 -5.36 6.47 -8.65
CA LEU A 506 -4.10 6.35 -7.94
C LEU A 506 -4.25 5.34 -6.80
N HIS A 507 -3.16 4.64 -6.48
CA HIS A 507 -3.10 3.71 -5.36
C HIS A 507 -2.36 4.32 -4.17
N THR A 508 -2.79 4.00 -2.94
CA THR A 508 -2.14 4.47 -1.72
C THR A 508 -2.30 3.49 -0.58
N TYR A 509 -1.22 3.27 0.14
CA TYR A 509 -1.18 2.46 1.35
C TYR A 509 -0.51 3.26 2.45
N THR A 510 -0.94 3.10 3.70
CA THR A 510 -0.22 3.75 4.83
C THR A 510 1.24 3.33 4.87
N TRP A 511 1.49 2.07 4.49
CA TRP A 511 2.83 1.51 4.34
C TRP A 511 2.75 0.23 3.48
N HIS A 512 3.90 -0.29 3.06
CA HIS A 512 4.01 -1.58 2.38
C HIS A 512 5.01 -2.46 3.13
N PRO A 513 4.73 -3.76 3.35
CA PRO A 513 5.65 -4.66 4.04
C PRO A 513 7.02 -4.68 3.36
N LEU A 514 8.07 -4.65 4.18
CA LEU A 514 9.44 -4.80 3.71
C LEU A 514 9.95 -6.18 4.15
N PHE A 515 10.38 -6.97 3.19
CA PHE A 515 10.75 -8.36 3.40
C PHE A 515 12.26 -8.48 3.59
N PHE A 516 12.67 -9.31 4.56
CA PHE A 516 14.09 -9.54 4.83
C PHE A 516 14.70 -10.48 3.77
N GLU A 517 13.94 -11.47 3.33
CA GLU A 517 14.38 -12.49 2.39
C GLU A 517 13.47 -12.51 1.15
N ASN A 518 12.48 -13.38 1.14
CA ASN A 518 11.59 -13.51 0.01
C ASN A 518 10.36 -12.59 0.12
N ARG A 519 9.89 -12.09 -1.00
CA ARG A 519 8.69 -11.26 -1.05
C ARG A 519 7.50 -12.00 -0.43
N PHE A 520 6.78 -11.35 0.49
CA PHE A 520 5.65 -11.87 1.27
C PHE A 520 6.01 -13.04 2.22
N SER A 521 7.29 -13.23 2.54
CA SER A 521 7.73 -14.16 3.58
C SER A 521 7.98 -13.45 4.91
N LEU A 522 7.95 -14.21 5.99
CA LEU A 522 8.36 -13.80 7.33
C LEU A 522 9.84 -14.14 7.56
N PRO A 523 10.55 -13.36 8.37
CA PRO A 523 10.11 -12.14 9.04
C PRO A 523 9.94 -10.98 8.07
N MET A 524 9.13 -9.97 8.47
CA MET A 524 8.98 -8.76 7.68
C MET A 524 8.90 -7.53 8.58
N TYR A 525 9.41 -6.41 8.08
CA TYR A 525 9.15 -5.12 8.70
C TYR A 525 7.73 -4.68 8.39
N VAL A 526 7.08 -4.14 9.41
CA VAL A 526 5.72 -3.61 9.39
C VAL A 526 5.69 -2.24 10.07
N ASP A 527 5.09 -1.24 9.44
CA ASP A 527 5.03 0.10 10.02
C ASP A 527 3.92 0.18 11.07
N SER A 528 4.28 0.32 12.33
CA SER A 528 3.36 0.53 13.45
C SER A 528 3.10 2.00 13.76
N SER A 529 3.63 2.92 12.93
CA SER A 529 3.48 4.36 13.16
C SER A 529 2.02 4.80 13.12
N ASP A 530 1.72 5.86 13.86
CA ASP A 530 0.40 6.45 13.95
C ASP A 530 0.09 7.30 12.70
N PRO A 531 -0.95 6.97 11.90
CA PRO A 531 -1.29 7.75 10.71
C PRO A 531 -1.73 9.19 11.02
N ILE A 532 -2.30 9.45 12.21
CA ILE A 532 -2.68 10.81 12.65
C ILE A 532 -1.42 11.62 12.91
N ALA A 533 -0.45 11.07 13.65
CA ALA A 533 0.84 11.70 13.89
C ALA A 533 1.63 11.94 12.59
N LYS A 534 1.42 11.08 11.58
CA LYS A 534 1.98 11.22 10.22
C LYS A 534 1.13 12.10 9.29
N ARG A 535 0.17 12.87 9.82
CA ARG A 535 -0.66 13.82 9.06
C ARG A 535 -1.40 13.16 7.87
N GLY A 536 -2.02 12.01 8.10
CA GLY A 536 -2.69 11.23 7.06
C GLY A 536 -1.75 10.41 6.16
N GLY A 537 -0.43 10.52 6.38
CA GLY A 537 0.56 9.67 5.71
C GLY A 537 0.52 9.75 4.18
N MET A 538 0.62 8.58 3.53
CA MET A 538 0.61 8.50 2.06
C MET A 538 -0.74 8.87 1.44
N PHE A 539 -1.86 8.71 2.16
CA PHE A 539 -3.17 9.12 1.68
C PHE A 539 -3.22 10.64 1.40
N ALA A 540 -2.79 11.47 2.36
CA ALA A 540 -2.74 12.91 2.16
C ALA A 540 -1.82 13.30 0.98
N LYS A 541 -0.74 12.54 0.75
CA LYS A 541 0.23 12.81 -0.33
C LYS A 541 -0.34 12.58 -1.74
N ILE A 542 -1.33 11.72 -1.91
CA ILE A 542 -1.92 11.48 -3.23
C ILE A 542 -3.10 12.39 -3.54
N CYS A 543 -3.81 12.91 -2.52
CA CYS A 543 -4.96 13.78 -2.73
C CYS A 543 -4.69 14.95 -3.71
N PRO A 544 -3.57 15.69 -3.59
CA PRO A 544 -3.29 16.79 -4.51
C PRO A 544 -2.83 16.38 -5.91
N LEU A 545 -2.68 15.08 -6.17
CA LEU A 545 -2.13 14.58 -7.44
C LEU A 545 -3.20 14.27 -8.49
N PHE A 546 -4.47 14.30 -8.13
CA PHE A 546 -5.55 14.08 -9.10
C PHE A 546 -5.74 15.30 -10.02
N PRO A 547 -5.95 15.09 -11.35
CA PRO A 547 -6.32 16.19 -12.23
C PRO A 547 -7.64 16.82 -11.83
N MET A 548 -7.70 18.15 -11.76
CA MET A 548 -8.88 18.92 -11.38
C MET A 548 -10.11 18.66 -12.26
N THR A 549 -9.91 18.21 -13.50
CA THR A 549 -10.92 18.09 -14.56
C THR A 549 -11.44 16.67 -14.77
N LYS A 550 -11.04 15.71 -13.97
CA LYS A 550 -11.43 14.31 -14.10
C LYS A 550 -11.98 13.77 -12.79
N PRO A 551 -12.93 12.82 -12.83
CA PRO A 551 -13.29 12.06 -11.64
C PRO A 551 -12.06 11.38 -11.05
N ALA A 552 -11.91 11.49 -9.73
CA ALA A 552 -10.77 10.98 -8.98
C ALA A 552 -11.14 9.67 -8.29
N ASN A 553 -10.30 8.64 -8.46
CA ASN A 553 -10.50 7.33 -7.87
C ASN A 553 -9.26 6.86 -7.12
N ILE A 554 -9.46 6.13 -6.03
CA ILE A 554 -8.43 5.39 -5.33
C ILE A 554 -8.86 3.93 -5.36
N THR A 555 -8.44 3.21 -6.41
CA THR A 555 -8.88 1.81 -6.57
C THR A 555 -8.10 0.82 -5.72
N GLU A 556 -7.02 1.27 -5.08
CA GLU A 556 -6.35 0.52 -4.02
C GLU A 556 -5.94 1.46 -2.89
N TRP A 557 -6.49 1.23 -1.71
CA TRP A 557 -6.04 1.89 -0.48
C TRP A 557 -6.17 0.93 0.70
N ASP A 558 -5.25 1.04 1.67
CA ASP A 558 -5.35 0.30 2.93
C ASP A 558 -4.56 0.99 4.06
N PHE A 559 -5.06 0.80 5.27
CA PHE A 559 -4.36 0.98 6.54
C PHE A 559 -3.90 -0.40 7.01
N VAL A 560 -2.76 -0.80 6.47
CA VAL A 560 -2.28 -2.19 6.41
C VAL A 560 -2.02 -2.79 7.80
N ARG A 561 -2.49 -4.02 8.02
CA ARG A 561 -2.17 -4.81 9.22
C ARG A 561 -0.70 -5.27 9.23
N PRO A 562 -0.09 -5.46 10.40
CA PRO A 562 -0.66 -5.44 11.75
C PRO A 562 -0.57 -4.07 12.45
N ASN A 563 -0.60 -2.95 11.72
CA ASN A 563 -0.62 -1.64 12.36
C ASN A 563 -1.78 -1.56 13.37
N PRO A 564 -1.53 -1.24 14.66
CA PRO A 564 -2.58 -1.20 15.68
C PRO A 564 -3.60 -0.06 15.49
N ARG A 565 -3.38 0.81 14.49
CA ARG A 565 -4.27 1.91 14.10
C ARG A 565 -5.08 1.60 12.83
N ALA A 566 -5.04 0.36 12.32
CA ALA A 566 -5.72 -0.02 11.08
C ALA A 566 -7.25 0.26 11.10
N ALA A 567 -7.87 0.23 12.28
CA ALA A 567 -9.26 0.59 12.49
C ALA A 567 -9.63 2.04 12.07
N LEU A 568 -8.66 2.94 11.93
CA LEU A 568 -8.88 4.33 11.47
C LEU A 568 -9.23 4.39 9.97
N GLY A 569 -8.80 3.41 9.17
CA GLY A 569 -8.72 3.51 7.70
C GLY A 569 -10.03 3.93 7.04
N GLY A 570 -11.09 3.15 7.16
CA GLY A 570 -12.35 3.39 6.46
C GLY A 570 -12.97 4.76 6.75
N VAL A 571 -13.06 5.12 8.02
CA VAL A 571 -13.66 6.39 8.45
C VAL A 571 -12.81 7.60 8.05
N PHE A 572 -11.49 7.49 8.13
CA PHE A 572 -10.56 8.56 7.76
C PHE A 572 -10.57 8.81 6.24
N VAL A 573 -10.42 7.73 5.47
CA VAL A 573 -10.41 7.81 3.99
C VAL A 573 -11.75 8.32 3.49
N GLY A 574 -12.88 7.83 4.01
CA GLY A 574 -14.21 8.30 3.63
C GLY A 574 -14.42 9.80 3.89
N ALA A 575 -13.99 10.29 5.05
CA ALA A 575 -14.15 11.70 5.43
C ALA A 575 -13.28 12.65 4.60
N TYR A 576 -11.97 12.35 4.45
CA TYR A 576 -11.06 13.21 3.68
C TYR A 576 -11.24 13.09 2.17
N SER A 577 -11.71 11.94 1.67
CA SER A 577 -12.12 11.81 0.26
C SER A 577 -13.31 12.70 -0.06
N ALA A 578 -14.28 12.80 0.85
CA ALA A 578 -15.39 13.75 0.70
C ALA A 578 -14.90 15.20 0.67
N LEU A 579 -13.98 15.59 1.54
CA LEU A 579 -13.38 16.93 1.58
C LEU A 579 -12.68 17.30 0.27
N ASN A 580 -11.93 16.36 -0.31
CA ASN A 580 -11.15 16.57 -1.54
C ASN A 580 -11.92 16.30 -2.84
N GLY A 581 -13.19 15.87 -2.76
CA GLY A 581 -14.00 15.59 -3.94
C GLY A 581 -13.51 14.38 -4.73
N ILE A 582 -12.96 13.36 -4.06
CA ILE A 582 -12.64 12.06 -4.66
C ILE A 582 -13.95 11.30 -4.86
N ASP A 583 -14.13 10.61 -6.00
CA ASP A 583 -15.42 10.08 -6.46
C ASP A 583 -15.55 8.56 -6.31
N GLY A 584 -14.42 7.86 -6.21
CA GLY A 584 -14.42 6.40 -6.05
C GLY A 584 -13.33 5.89 -5.11
N LEU A 585 -13.69 4.93 -4.25
CA LEU A 585 -12.83 4.35 -3.23
C LEU A 585 -12.97 2.83 -3.22
N TRP A 586 -11.87 2.09 -3.40
CA TRP A 586 -11.85 0.63 -3.28
C TRP A 586 -10.77 0.23 -2.31
N HIS A 587 -11.18 -0.33 -1.17
CA HIS A 587 -10.23 -0.86 -0.19
C HIS A 587 -9.50 -2.09 -0.75
N PHE A 588 -8.22 -2.22 -0.48
CA PHE A 588 -7.42 -3.37 -0.88
C PHE A 588 -7.03 -4.21 0.35
N CYS A 589 -7.64 -5.39 0.54
CA CYS A 589 -8.67 -6.01 -0.29
C CYS A 589 -9.63 -6.84 0.57
N TYR A 590 -10.72 -7.33 -0.01
CA TYR A 590 -11.58 -8.31 0.67
C TYR A 590 -10.80 -9.61 0.89
N THR A 591 -10.35 -10.28 -0.19
CA THR A 591 -9.43 -11.43 -0.12
C THR A 591 -8.83 -11.77 -1.48
N HIS A 592 -7.66 -12.45 -1.47
CA HIS A 592 -7.06 -13.08 -2.64
C HIS A 592 -7.52 -14.53 -2.83
N GLU A 593 -8.04 -15.17 -1.77
CA GLU A 593 -8.30 -16.59 -1.69
C GLU A 593 -9.79 -16.91 -1.54
N LYS A 594 -10.36 -17.65 -2.51
CA LYS A 594 -11.78 -18.03 -2.48
C LYS A 594 -12.19 -18.81 -1.22
N ASN A 595 -11.28 -19.60 -0.63
CA ASN A 595 -11.57 -20.36 0.60
C ASN A 595 -11.85 -19.44 1.80
N ARG A 596 -11.34 -18.21 1.77
CA ARG A 596 -11.56 -17.21 2.80
C ARG A 596 -12.93 -16.54 2.70
N ILE A 597 -13.69 -16.78 1.66
CA ILE A 597 -15.05 -16.25 1.52
C ILE A 597 -15.99 -16.86 2.59
N GLU A 598 -15.80 -18.12 2.95
CA GLU A 598 -16.66 -18.82 3.91
C GLU A 598 -16.01 -19.07 5.28
N LYS A 599 -14.68 -18.98 5.36
CA LYS A 599 -13.93 -19.35 6.56
C LYS A 599 -13.16 -18.18 7.14
N ASN A 600 -13.26 -18.01 8.45
CA ASN A 600 -12.40 -17.12 9.20
C ASN A 600 -11.03 -17.78 9.40
N GLU A 601 -10.07 -17.39 8.58
CA GLU A 601 -8.67 -17.80 8.70
C GLU A 601 -7.87 -16.72 9.45
N ARG A 602 -6.56 -16.92 9.60
CA ARG A 602 -5.69 -15.91 10.21
C ARG A 602 -5.86 -14.55 9.53
N LEU A 603 -5.83 -13.47 10.30
CA LEU A 603 -5.76 -12.11 9.74
C LEU A 603 -4.47 -11.98 8.91
N GLY A 604 -4.62 -11.48 7.71
CA GLY A 604 -3.52 -11.18 6.81
C GLY A 604 -3.07 -9.72 6.91
N LEU A 605 -2.29 -9.27 5.93
CA LEU A 605 -1.85 -7.88 5.84
C LEU A 605 -2.97 -6.97 5.29
N PHE A 606 -3.53 -7.39 4.17
CA PHE A 606 -4.45 -6.58 3.36
C PHE A 606 -5.91 -7.02 3.48
N GLU A 607 -6.16 -8.29 3.75
CA GLU A 607 -7.50 -8.87 3.68
C GLU A 607 -8.42 -8.40 4.82
N THR A 608 -9.65 -7.99 4.46
CA THR A 608 -10.73 -7.69 5.40
C THR A 608 -11.62 -8.90 5.69
N ALA A 609 -11.56 -9.94 4.88
CA ALA A 609 -12.28 -11.18 5.13
C ALA A 609 -11.94 -11.76 6.51
N GLY A 610 -12.89 -11.72 7.44
CA GLY A 610 -12.72 -12.11 8.84
C GLY A 610 -12.23 -11.00 9.78
N ASP A 611 -11.79 -9.84 9.28
CA ASP A 611 -11.40 -8.69 10.11
C ASP A 611 -12.61 -7.78 10.39
N ALA A 612 -13.40 -8.13 11.39
CA ALA A 612 -14.62 -7.40 11.75
C ALA A 612 -14.36 -5.93 12.11
N VAL A 613 -13.21 -5.61 12.66
CA VAL A 613 -12.87 -4.24 13.08
C VAL A 613 -12.61 -3.35 11.87
N ARG A 614 -11.76 -3.77 10.92
CA ARG A 614 -11.55 -3.01 9.67
C ARG A 614 -12.81 -2.99 8.81
N MET A 615 -13.51 -4.11 8.72
CA MET A 615 -14.78 -4.20 7.98
C MET A 615 -15.80 -3.20 8.53
N LEU A 616 -15.97 -3.08 9.86
CA LEU A 616 -16.91 -2.10 10.44
C LEU A 616 -16.44 -0.66 10.20
N SER A 617 -15.14 -0.40 10.25
CA SER A 617 -14.58 0.91 9.86
C SER A 617 -14.91 1.24 8.41
N ASN A 618 -14.74 0.28 7.48
CA ASN A 618 -15.04 0.46 6.06
C ASN A 618 -16.54 0.65 5.81
N LYS A 619 -17.40 -0.11 6.51
CA LYS A 619 -18.88 0.08 6.50
C LYS A 619 -19.27 1.50 6.89
N ILE A 620 -18.72 2.01 8.00
CA ILE A 620 -18.97 3.38 8.45
C ILE A 620 -18.37 4.38 7.45
N GLY A 621 -17.19 4.09 6.91
CA GLY A 621 -16.59 4.86 5.82
C GLY A 621 -17.52 4.98 4.61
N ALA A 622 -18.10 3.86 4.16
CA ALA A 622 -19.10 3.84 3.08
C ALA A 622 -20.35 4.64 3.45
N LEU A 623 -20.89 4.46 4.66
CA LEU A 623 -22.06 5.16 5.14
C LEU A 623 -21.88 6.68 5.05
N ILE A 624 -20.83 7.22 5.65
CA ILE A 624 -20.61 8.67 5.71
C ILE A 624 -20.28 9.27 4.34
N TYR A 625 -19.58 8.50 3.49
CA TYR A 625 -19.13 8.94 2.18
C TYR A 625 -20.27 8.90 1.13
N LEU A 626 -20.97 7.78 1.00
CA LEU A 626 -22.06 7.62 0.03
C LEU A 626 -23.28 8.46 0.39
N ARG A 627 -23.55 8.61 1.68
CA ARG A 627 -24.65 9.46 2.18
C ARG A 627 -24.32 10.95 2.12
N GLY A 628 -23.05 11.31 1.94
CA GLY A 628 -22.58 12.69 1.88
C GLY A 628 -22.71 13.42 3.22
N ASP A 629 -22.23 12.80 4.31
CA ASP A 629 -22.25 13.39 5.65
C ASP A 629 -21.26 14.53 5.78
N PHE A 630 -20.16 14.46 5.05
CA PHE A 630 -19.13 15.50 5.01
C PHE A 630 -19.13 16.21 3.66
N ALA A 631 -18.98 17.52 3.70
CA ALA A 631 -19.00 18.37 2.54
C ALA A 631 -17.63 18.42 1.83
N GLU A 632 -17.66 18.55 0.52
CA GLU A 632 -16.49 18.90 -0.27
C GLU A 632 -16.04 20.33 0.04
N SER A 633 -14.74 20.56 0.12
CA SER A 633 -14.16 21.89 0.36
C SER A 633 -14.51 22.83 -0.80
N ARG A 634 -14.97 24.04 -0.45
CA ARG A 634 -15.11 25.13 -1.41
C ARG A 634 -13.81 25.88 -1.63
N ALA A 635 -12.89 25.85 -0.68
CA ALA A 635 -11.56 26.42 -0.83
C ALA A 635 -10.71 25.51 -1.73
N LEU A 636 -10.03 26.12 -2.72
CA LEU A 636 -9.15 25.44 -3.66
C LEU A 636 -7.71 25.87 -3.45
N ALA A 637 -6.80 24.92 -3.51
CA ALA A 637 -5.36 25.15 -3.55
C ALA A 637 -4.70 24.23 -4.60
N PRO A 638 -4.90 24.52 -5.90
CA PRO A 638 -4.37 23.68 -6.96
C PRO A 638 -2.86 23.73 -7.06
N LEU A 639 -2.28 22.59 -7.45
CA LEU A 639 -0.87 22.47 -7.81
C LEU A 639 -0.75 22.66 -9.33
N VAL A 640 -0.16 23.79 -9.74
CA VAL A 640 0.04 24.14 -11.15
C VAL A 640 1.32 23.43 -11.64
N VAL A 641 1.16 22.58 -12.62
CA VAL A 641 2.25 21.83 -13.24
C VAL A 641 2.49 22.35 -14.64
N SER A 642 3.73 22.80 -14.93
CA SER A 642 4.09 23.27 -16.26
C SER A 642 4.05 22.13 -17.29
N PRO A 643 3.52 22.34 -18.49
CA PRO A 643 3.58 21.37 -19.57
C PRO A 643 5.02 21.04 -20.04
N THR A 644 6.03 21.87 -19.73
CA THR A 644 7.44 21.57 -20.00
C THR A 644 7.93 20.28 -19.35
N ILE A 645 7.22 19.79 -18.34
CA ILE A 645 7.45 18.45 -17.77
C ILE A 645 7.48 17.34 -18.83
N PHE A 646 6.75 17.53 -19.95
CA PHE A 646 6.70 16.60 -21.08
C PHE A 646 7.70 16.91 -22.17
N GLU A 647 8.44 18.03 -22.06
CA GLU A 647 9.37 18.52 -23.07
C GLU A 647 10.83 18.36 -22.60
N ASP A 648 11.13 18.66 -21.34
CA ASP A 648 12.49 18.67 -20.79
C ASP A 648 12.75 17.57 -19.75
N GLY A 649 11.73 16.79 -19.39
CA GLY A 649 11.84 15.74 -18.37
C GLY A 649 12.15 16.27 -16.97
N ASN A 650 11.75 17.50 -16.64
CA ASN A 650 12.11 18.21 -15.42
C ASN A 650 11.92 17.37 -14.15
N VAL A 651 13.01 17.09 -13.44
CA VAL A 651 13.04 16.21 -12.25
C VAL A 651 12.26 16.80 -11.08
N ASN A 652 12.21 18.14 -10.94
CA ASN A 652 11.48 18.77 -9.84
C ASN A 652 9.98 18.56 -9.93
N ALA A 653 9.45 18.48 -11.15
CA ALA A 653 8.07 18.16 -11.40
C ALA A 653 7.71 16.69 -11.11
N ARG A 654 8.69 15.84 -10.80
CA ARG A 654 8.49 14.43 -10.40
C ARG A 654 8.36 14.26 -8.89
N LYS A 655 8.67 15.31 -8.10
CA LYS A 655 8.54 15.30 -6.65
C LYS A 655 7.12 15.72 -6.26
N ASN A 656 6.59 15.08 -5.24
CA ASN A 656 5.35 15.54 -4.62
C ASN A 656 5.66 16.73 -3.71
N ALA A 657 4.84 17.75 -3.77
CA ALA A 657 4.94 18.87 -2.85
C ALA A 657 4.35 18.49 -1.49
N GLU A 658 5.16 18.45 -0.43
CA GLU A 658 4.70 18.10 0.92
C GLU A 658 3.62 19.05 1.43
N ILE A 659 3.76 20.34 1.13
CA ILE A 659 2.77 21.34 1.52
C ILE A 659 1.41 21.11 0.89
N ALA A 660 1.35 20.62 -0.36
CA ALA A 660 0.08 20.28 -1.01
C ALA A 660 -0.63 19.12 -0.29
N ALA A 661 0.14 18.15 0.23
CA ALA A 661 -0.39 17.08 1.06
C ALA A 661 -0.99 17.62 2.38
N GLU A 662 -0.31 18.52 3.05
CA GLU A 662 -0.82 19.15 4.28
C GLU A 662 -2.08 20.01 4.01
N ILE A 663 -2.08 20.75 2.90
CA ILE A 663 -3.25 21.54 2.49
C ILE A 663 -4.45 20.63 2.19
N SER A 664 -4.24 19.41 1.67
CA SER A 664 -5.34 18.48 1.40
C SER A 664 -6.09 18.02 2.66
N LEU A 665 -5.53 18.22 3.85
CA LEU A 665 -6.23 18.05 5.14
C LEU A 665 -7.18 19.22 5.47
N VAL A 666 -7.03 20.34 4.79
CA VAL A 666 -7.74 21.58 5.08
C VAL A 666 -8.66 22.01 3.94
N ALA A 667 -8.17 21.92 2.71
CA ALA A 667 -8.83 22.40 1.50
C ALA A 667 -8.64 21.42 0.33
N LYS A 668 -9.47 21.54 -0.71
CA LYS A 668 -9.32 20.73 -1.93
C LYS A 668 -8.05 21.14 -2.67
N SER A 669 -7.15 20.17 -2.86
CA SER A 669 -5.95 20.33 -3.67
C SER A 669 -5.99 19.34 -4.85
N ALA A 670 -5.55 19.77 -6.05
CA ALA A 670 -5.55 18.94 -7.25
C ALA A 670 -4.58 19.53 -8.29
N ILE A 671 -4.15 18.73 -9.26
CA ILE A 671 -3.27 19.19 -10.34
C ILE A 671 -4.04 19.99 -11.40
N VAL A 672 -3.42 21.08 -11.84
CA VAL A 672 -3.78 21.82 -13.06
C VAL A 672 -2.54 21.94 -13.94
N VAL A 673 -2.60 21.38 -15.14
CA VAL A 673 -1.49 21.53 -16.13
C VAL A 673 -1.69 22.85 -16.87
N ALA A 674 -0.80 23.80 -16.64
CA ALA A 674 -0.83 25.12 -17.27
C ALA A 674 0.58 25.71 -17.38
N LYS A 675 0.83 26.53 -18.40
CA LYS A 675 2.14 27.15 -18.66
C LYS A 675 2.49 28.27 -17.68
N ASP A 676 1.45 28.92 -17.13
CA ASP A 676 1.56 30.05 -16.22
C ASP A 676 0.35 30.06 -15.25
N ALA A 677 0.43 30.93 -14.25
CA ALA A 677 -0.58 31.04 -13.23
C ALA A 677 -1.92 31.57 -13.78
N GLN A 678 -1.91 32.48 -14.75
CA GLN A 678 -3.12 33.01 -15.37
C GLN A 678 -3.86 31.93 -16.17
N SER A 679 -3.14 31.15 -16.98
CA SER A 679 -3.69 30.01 -17.71
C SER A 679 -4.24 28.93 -16.77
N ALA A 680 -3.66 28.78 -15.57
CA ALA A 680 -4.19 27.91 -14.55
C ALA A 680 -5.53 28.43 -13.99
N LEU A 681 -5.59 29.72 -13.65
CA LEU A 681 -6.84 30.35 -13.16
C LEU A 681 -8.00 30.17 -14.12
N ALA A 682 -7.76 30.32 -15.43
CA ALA A 682 -8.78 30.13 -16.45
C ALA A 682 -9.36 28.70 -16.54
N LYS A 683 -8.66 27.71 -16.00
CA LYS A 683 -9.07 26.29 -15.98
C LYS A 683 -9.79 25.89 -14.71
N LEU A 684 -9.83 26.77 -13.70
CA LEU A 684 -10.44 26.45 -12.42
C LEU A 684 -11.94 26.73 -12.43
N PRO A 685 -12.75 25.90 -11.75
CA PRO A 685 -14.20 26.11 -11.66
C PRO A 685 -14.58 27.34 -10.80
N ARG A 686 -13.62 27.80 -9.98
CA ARG A 686 -13.77 28.98 -9.10
C ARG A 686 -12.41 29.50 -8.69
N LYS A 687 -12.38 30.72 -8.16
CA LYS A 687 -11.18 31.38 -7.63
C LYS A 687 -10.53 30.53 -6.52
N PRO A 688 -9.23 30.24 -6.59
CA PRO A 688 -8.52 29.52 -5.55
C PRO A 688 -8.12 30.43 -4.39
N ALA A 689 -7.99 29.88 -3.20
CA ALA A 689 -7.38 30.56 -2.06
C ALA A 689 -5.85 30.69 -2.22
N MET A 690 -5.24 29.67 -2.85
CA MET A 690 -3.80 29.62 -3.08
C MET A 690 -3.50 28.91 -4.41
N LEU A 691 -2.41 29.33 -5.09
CA LEU A 691 -1.78 28.62 -6.19
C LEU A 691 -0.41 28.09 -5.74
N LEU A 692 -0.22 26.79 -5.88
CA LEU A 692 1.05 26.12 -5.68
C LEU A 692 1.73 25.90 -7.03
N LEU A 693 2.86 26.54 -7.28
CA LEU A 693 3.57 26.46 -8.56
C LEU A 693 4.66 25.38 -8.52
N SER A 694 4.70 24.49 -9.50
CA SER A 694 5.78 23.52 -9.65
C SER A 694 7.03 24.11 -10.29
N ASP A 695 6.91 25.22 -11.02
CA ASP A 695 7.98 25.98 -11.64
C ASP A 695 8.18 27.30 -10.90
N LYS A 696 9.42 27.56 -10.41
CA LYS A 696 9.77 28.80 -9.73
C LYS A 696 9.81 30.02 -10.63
N ASN A 697 9.94 29.79 -11.95
CA ASN A 697 10.01 30.84 -12.96
C ASN A 697 8.64 31.06 -13.66
N ALA A 698 7.58 30.39 -13.19
CA ALA A 698 6.26 30.59 -13.76
C ALA A 698 5.85 32.06 -13.65
N ASP A 699 5.31 32.60 -14.72
CA ASP A 699 4.79 33.98 -14.73
C ASP A 699 3.61 34.09 -13.77
N THR A 700 3.69 35.09 -12.89
CA THR A 700 2.69 35.41 -11.89
C THR A 700 2.11 36.81 -12.09
N ALA A 701 2.38 37.45 -13.24
CA ALA A 701 1.73 38.70 -13.60
C ALA A 701 0.20 38.51 -13.67
N ASP A 702 -0.54 39.55 -13.35
CA ASP A 702 -2.02 39.62 -13.44
C ASP A 702 -2.78 38.62 -12.51
N ILE A 703 -2.11 38.09 -11.48
CA ILE A 703 -2.79 37.29 -10.44
C ILE A 703 -3.53 38.23 -9.48
N PRO A 704 -4.80 37.96 -9.16
CA PRO A 704 -5.53 38.75 -8.17
C PRO A 704 -4.76 38.82 -6.83
N PRO A 705 -4.62 39.99 -6.22
CA PRO A 705 -3.76 40.18 -5.02
C PRO A 705 -4.21 39.36 -3.80
N ASP A 706 -5.42 38.90 -3.77
CA ASP A 706 -5.99 38.03 -2.74
C ASP A 706 -5.82 36.53 -3.01
N VAL A 707 -5.17 36.15 -4.13
CA VAL A 707 -4.75 34.76 -4.41
C VAL A 707 -3.31 34.59 -4.01
N LYS A 708 -3.06 33.87 -2.93
CA LYS A 708 -1.69 33.53 -2.50
C LYS A 708 -1.01 32.65 -3.54
N THR A 709 0.20 33.02 -3.95
CA THR A 709 0.99 32.25 -4.94
C THR A 709 2.35 31.96 -4.36
N VAL A 710 2.78 30.71 -4.43
CA VAL A 710 4.07 30.28 -3.88
C VAL A 710 4.65 29.10 -4.68
N TYR A 711 5.98 29.02 -4.75
CA TYR A 711 6.67 27.87 -5.27
C TYR A 711 6.53 26.67 -4.30
N ALA A 712 5.91 25.60 -4.77
CA ALA A 712 5.48 24.47 -3.92
C ALA A 712 6.64 23.69 -3.28
N PHE A 713 7.85 23.78 -3.81
CA PHE A 713 9.04 23.06 -3.34
C PHE A 713 9.98 23.92 -2.49
N ASP A 714 9.61 25.18 -2.20
CA ASP A 714 10.26 25.99 -1.18
C ASP A 714 9.60 25.71 0.18
N GLY A 715 10.13 24.74 0.91
CA GLY A 715 9.51 24.20 2.12
C GLY A 715 9.07 25.27 3.12
N LYS A 716 9.97 26.22 3.48
CA LYS A 716 9.68 27.25 4.50
C LYS A 716 8.71 28.32 3.97
N ALA A 717 8.93 28.82 2.75
CA ALA A 717 8.05 29.83 2.18
C ALA A 717 6.66 29.28 1.89
N ALA A 718 6.58 28.04 1.38
CA ALA A 718 5.31 27.38 1.13
C ALA A 718 4.54 27.09 2.43
N GLU A 719 5.21 26.64 3.48
CA GLU A 719 4.61 26.43 4.79
C GLU A 719 4.09 27.73 5.39
N SER A 720 4.91 28.79 5.39
CA SER A 720 4.51 30.12 5.88
C SER A 720 3.33 30.70 5.09
N ALA A 721 3.34 30.55 3.76
CA ALA A 721 2.24 31.01 2.92
C ALA A 721 0.94 30.27 3.23
N ALA A 722 0.99 28.96 3.45
CA ALA A 722 -0.17 28.15 3.80
C ALA A 722 -0.73 28.50 5.19
N GLN A 723 0.14 28.72 6.19
CA GLN A 723 -0.28 29.13 7.54
C GLN A 723 -1.00 30.48 7.55
N ASN A 724 -0.63 31.37 6.63
CA ASN A 724 -1.20 32.74 6.50
C ASN A 724 -2.26 32.84 5.39
N CYS A 725 -2.73 31.73 4.84
CA CYS A 725 -3.76 31.71 3.81
C CYS A 725 -5.15 31.52 4.44
N ASP A 726 -6.13 32.29 3.97
CA ASP A 726 -7.53 32.05 4.33
C ASP A 726 -8.14 30.97 3.43
N PHE A 727 -8.28 29.77 3.98
CA PHE A 727 -8.98 28.66 3.34
C PHE A 727 -10.50 28.65 3.65
N GLY A 728 -11.12 29.81 3.82
CA GLY A 728 -12.56 29.88 4.16
C GLY A 728 -12.86 29.46 5.60
N GLY A 729 -11.92 29.77 6.51
CA GLY A 729 -11.98 29.42 7.92
C GLY A 729 -11.25 28.11 8.27
N GLY A 730 -10.65 27.43 7.28
CA GLY A 730 -9.74 26.33 7.52
C GLY A 730 -8.41 26.81 8.14
N LYS A 731 -7.78 25.97 8.96
CA LYS A 731 -6.52 26.31 9.65
C LYS A 731 -5.46 25.25 9.43
N ILE A 732 -4.23 25.70 9.23
CA ILE A 732 -3.04 24.86 9.10
C ILE A 732 -1.91 25.49 9.94
N GLY A 733 -1.27 24.72 10.78
CA GLY A 733 -0.09 25.20 11.52
C GLY A 733 0.12 24.48 12.85
N GLY A 734 1.38 24.44 13.28
CA GLY A 734 1.77 23.86 14.56
C GLY A 734 1.47 22.38 14.75
N GLY A 735 1.13 21.66 13.66
CA GLY A 735 0.68 20.26 13.69
C GLY A 735 -0.84 20.11 13.80
N VAL A 736 -1.59 21.22 13.77
CA VAL A 736 -3.06 21.24 13.83
C VAL A 736 -3.62 21.61 12.47
N TYR A 737 -4.63 20.83 12.03
CA TYR A 737 -5.32 20.97 10.75
C TYR A 737 -6.83 20.99 10.98
N GLU A 738 -7.48 22.07 10.63
CA GLU A 738 -8.95 22.19 10.66
C GLU A 738 -9.45 22.45 9.24
N SER A 739 -10.35 21.59 8.75
CA SER A 739 -10.85 21.71 7.38
C SER A 739 -11.63 23.01 7.16
N SER A 740 -11.61 23.53 5.94
CA SER A 740 -12.40 24.69 5.49
C SER A 740 -13.90 24.51 5.71
N THR A 741 -14.36 23.28 5.75
CA THR A 741 -15.75 22.92 6.08
C THR A 741 -16.01 22.93 7.58
N ARG A 742 -14.98 23.06 8.41
CA ARG A 742 -15.01 22.95 9.88
C ARG A 742 -15.60 21.64 10.40
N GLN A 743 -15.56 20.63 9.57
CA GLN A 743 -16.08 19.30 9.90
C GLN A 743 -15.00 18.33 10.30
N LEU A 744 -13.75 18.52 9.82
CA LEU A 744 -12.62 17.64 10.10
C LEU A 744 -11.55 18.40 10.89
N PHE A 745 -11.00 17.73 11.90
CA PHE A 745 -9.94 18.24 12.75
C PHE A 745 -8.89 17.16 12.98
N LEU A 746 -7.62 17.51 12.86
CA LEU A 746 -6.48 16.64 13.13
C LEU A 746 -5.42 17.41 13.93
N ASP A 747 -5.01 16.85 15.08
CA ASP A 747 -3.83 17.27 15.84
C ASP A 747 -2.79 16.15 15.79
N SER A 748 -1.75 16.37 14.98
CA SER A 748 -0.70 15.36 14.76
C SER A 748 0.22 15.18 15.98
N LYS A 749 0.34 16.19 16.85
CA LYS A 749 1.16 16.15 18.06
C LYS A 749 0.49 15.37 19.18
N LYS A 750 -0.82 15.50 19.30
CA LYS A 750 -1.63 14.81 20.29
C LYS A 750 -2.18 13.47 19.80
N SER A 751 -1.96 13.14 18.51
CA SER A 751 -2.58 11.95 17.88
C SER A 751 -4.11 11.95 18.05
N GLN A 752 -4.74 13.10 17.80
CA GLN A 752 -6.18 13.29 17.90
C GLN A 752 -6.78 13.58 16.53
N TRP A 753 -7.90 12.95 16.23
CA TRP A 753 -8.68 13.20 15.03
C TRP A 753 -10.17 13.16 15.34
N LYS A 754 -10.92 14.08 14.74
CA LYS A 754 -12.37 14.03 14.75
C LYS A 754 -12.99 14.48 13.44
N ALA A 755 -14.13 13.90 13.13
CA ALA A 755 -14.99 14.26 12.02
C ALA A 755 -16.42 14.49 12.53
N VAL A 756 -16.97 15.67 12.32
CA VAL A 756 -18.24 16.12 12.93
C VAL A 756 -19.19 16.62 11.88
N SER A 757 -20.33 15.94 11.75
CA SER A 757 -21.43 16.33 10.86
C SER A 757 -22.77 16.22 11.61
N PRO A 758 -23.89 16.71 11.05
CA PRO A 758 -25.19 16.54 11.69
C PRO A 758 -25.62 15.08 11.90
N ARG A 759 -25.13 14.15 11.04
CA ARG A 759 -25.55 12.74 11.03
C ARG A 759 -24.51 11.77 11.57
N SER A 760 -23.25 12.20 11.70
CA SER A 760 -22.16 11.36 12.17
C SER A 760 -21.10 12.19 12.89
N GLU A 761 -20.65 11.69 14.04
CA GLU A 761 -19.52 12.22 14.78
C GLU A 761 -18.55 11.08 15.09
N ILE A 762 -17.29 11.25 14.71
CA ILE A 762 -16.27 10.21 14.80
C ILE A 762 -15.04 10.81 15.49
N PHE A 763 -14.48 10.05 16.43
CA PHE A 763 -13.37 10.47 17.27
C PHE A 763 -12.31 9.37 17.31
N ALA A 764 -11.05 9.72 17.09
CA ALA A 764 -9.91 8.83 17.25
C ALA A 764 -8.86 9.49 18.13
N GLN A 765 -8.48 8.80 19.22
CA GLN A 765 -7.57 9.34 20.24
C GLN A 765 -7.00 8.25 21.16
N ASN A 766 -5.99 8.60 21.91
CA ASN A 766 -5.41 7.74 22.94
C ASN A 766 -6.25 7.74 24.24
N GLY A 767 -5.95 6.80 25.14
CA GLY A 767 -6.53 6.79 26.48
C GLY A 767 -6.12 8.03 27.28
N GLY A 768 -7.05 8.51 28.12
CA GLY A 768 -6.89 9.72 28.92
C GLY A 768 -7.18 11.02 28.16
N GLU A 769 -7.55 10.93 26.90
CA GLU A 769 -7.84 12.09 26.05
C GLU A 769 -9.36 12.24 25.85
N ARG A 770 -9.77 13.51 25.62
CA ARG A 770 -11.17 13.88 25.44
C ARG A 770 -11.35 14.73 24.19
N LEU A 771 -12.34 14.40 23.36
CA LEU A 771 -12.73 15.17 22.18
C LEU A 771 -14.23 15.48 22.21
N ARG A 772 -14.57 16.71 21.82
CA ARG A 772 -15.94 17.19 21.76
C ARG A 772 -16.40 17.38 20.32
N GLY A 773 -17.57 16.80 20.00
CA GLY A 773 -18.38 17.07 18.82
C GLY A 773 -19.45 18.12 19.10
N LYS A 774 -20.56 18.04 18.35
CA LYS A 774 -21.78 18.85 18.56
C LYS A 774 -22.85 18.11 19.34
N PHE A 775 -22.94 16.79 19.14
CA PHE A 775 -23.92 15.92 19.78
C PHE A 775 -23.32 15.05 20.87
N ALA A 776 -22.05 14.64 20.69
CA ALA A 776 -21.34 13.78 21.62
C ALA A 776 -20.00 14.37 22.05
N GLU A 777 -19.61 14.10 23.28
CA GLU A 777 -18.25 14.27 23.82
C GLU A 777 -17.74 12.90 24.23
N VAL A 778 -16.55 12.52 23.73
CA VAL A 778 -15.95 11.21 23.94
C VAL A 778 -14.65 11.35 24.72
N GLU A 779 -14.54 10.61 25.81
CA GLU A 779 -13.30 10.41 26.58
C GLU A 779 -12.88 8.96 26.48
N ASN A 780 -11.72 8.67 25.84
CA ASN A 780 -11.13 7.37 25.99
C ASN A 780 -10.49 7.26 27.37
N THR A 781 -11.04 6.43 28.23
CA THR A 781 -10.52 6.24 29.59
C THR A 781 -9.40 5.20 29.62
N ARG A 782 -9.35 4.30 28.63
CA ARG A 782 -8.27 3.31 28.46
C ARG A 782 -8.05 3.00 26.98
N GLY A 783 -6.79 2.99 26.57
CA GLY A 783 -6.37 2.54 25.26
C GLY A 783 -6.71 3.50 24.11
N TRP A 784 -6.12 3.26 22.97
CA TRP A 784 -6.49 3.93 21.74
C TRP A 784 -7.74 3.31 21.13
N SER A 785 -8.65 4.15 20.66
CA SER A 785 -9.82 3.67 19.91
C SER A 785 -10.37 4.73 18.96
N VAL A 786 -11.14 4.25 17.99
CA VAL A 786 -12.07 5.05 17.19
C VAL A 786 -13.48 4.85 17.76
N VAL A 787 -14.11 5.92 18.17
CA VAL A 787 -15.52 5.93 18.57
C VAL A 787 -16.31 6.65 17.49
N ALA A 788 -17.24 5.96 16.82
CA ALA A 788 -18.09 6.54 15.81
C ALA A 788 -19.55 6.52 16.25
N VAL A 789 -20.18 7.69 16.26
CA VAL A 789 -21.60 7.89 16.61
C VAL A 789 -22.34 8.26 15.33
N CYS A 790 -23.12 7.34 14.77
CA CYS A 790 -23.73 7.50 13.45
C CYS A 790 -25.24 7.26 13.47
N SER A 791 -26.02 8.19 12.94
CA SER A 791 -27.43 7.95 12.67
C SER A 791 -27.57 6.84 11.61
N LEU A 792 -28.37 5.82 11.90
CA LEU A 792 -28.76 4.79 10.92
C LEU A 792 -29.95 5.22 10.05
N GLU A 793 -30.35 6.47 10.16
CA GLU A 793 -31.45 7.08 9.45
C GLU A 793 -30.95 8.26 8.61
N LYS A 794 -31.82 8.86 7.79
CA LYS A 794 -31.52 10.09 7.06
C LYS A 794 -31.53 11.34 7.95
N SER A 795 -32.06 11.23 9.17
CA SER A 795 -32.20 12.33 10.12
C SER A 795 -30.86 12.65 10.84
N PRO A 796 -30.65 13.90 11.27
CA PRO A 796 -29.56 14.26 12.17
C PRO A 796 -29.56 13.47 13.48
N LEU A 797 -28.40 13.32 14.12
CA LEU A 797 -28.23 12.59 15.38
C LEU A 797 -29.24 12.97 16.47
N GLY A 798 -29.46 14.27 16.67
CA GLY A 798 -30.43 14.77 17.67
C GLY A 798 -31.91 14.45 17.36
N LYS A 799 -32.22 13.94 16.17
CA LYS A 799 -33.58 13.54 15.75
C LYS A 799 -33.66 12.06 15.37
N SER A 800 -32.54 11.36 15.35
CA SER A 800 -32.47 9.94 14.99
C SER A 800 -33.05 9.07 16.09
N ARG A 801 -33.81 8.07 15.70
CA ARG A 801 -34.37 7.05 16.60
C ARG A 801 -33.48 5.81 16.71
N ARG A 802 -32.49 5.68 15.80
CA ARG A 802 -31.54 4.57 15.74
C ARG A 802 -30.14 5.12 15.52
N ILE A 803 -29.28 5.03 16.51
CA ILE A 803 -27.90 5.52 16.47
C ILE A 803 -26.95 4.36 16.72
N LEU A 804 -26.06 4.11 15.79
CA LEU A 804 -24.95 3.19 15.96
C LEU A 804 -23.82 3.90 16.68
N VAL A 805 -23.29 3.26 17.74
CA VAL A 805 -22.04 3.63 18.37
C VAL A 805 -21.03 2.50 18.11
N ALA A 806 -20.06 2.72 17.24
CA ALA A 806 -18.97 1.78 17.04
C ALA A 806 -17.78 2.14 17.94
N HIS A 807 -17.14 1.12 18.51
CA HIS A 807 -15.97 1.25 19.39
C HIS A 807 -14.85 0.36 18.85
N LEU A 808 -14.02 0.90 17.99
CA LEU A 808 -13.04 0.16 17.20
C LEU A 808 -11.63 0.34 17.77
N THR A 809 -10.94 -0.77 17.93
CA THR A 809 -9.56 -0.82 18.42
C THR A 809 -8.75 -1.82 17.57
N ASP A 810 -7.67 -2.40 18.09
CA ASP A 810 -6.89 -3.37 17.39
C ASP A 810 -7.46 -4.79 17.50
N LEU A 811 -7.33 -5.57 16.43
CA LEU A 811 -7.69 -6.98 16.37
C LEU A 811 -6.48 -7.79 15.90
N CYS A 812 -6.07 -8.78 16.66
CA CYS A 812 -4.90 -9.60 16.42
C CYS A 812 -5.26 -11.08 16.29
N ASN A 813 -4.34 -11.87 15.74
CA ASN A 813 -4.40 -13.32 15.87
C ASN A 813 -3.82 -13.78 17.22
N THR A 814 -4.33 -14.85 17.77
CA THR A 814 -3.71 -15.53 18.91
C THR A 814 -2.32 -16.01 18.56
N SER A 815 -1.37 -15.84 19.47
CA SER A 815 0.04 -16.18 19.29
C SER A 815 0.74 -15.45 18.14
N GLN A 816 0.23 -14.32 17.68
CA GLN A 816 0.96 -13.43 16.79
C GLN A 816 2.23 -12.96 17.47
N ARG A 817 3.39 -13.03 16.76
CA ARG A 817 4.70 -12.72 17.36
C ARG A 817 5.37 -11.58 16.64
N PHE A 818 5.96 -10.69 17.44
CA PHE A 818 6.77 -9.57 16.97
C PHE A 818 8.15 -9.63 17.64
N ALA A 819 9.17 -9.10 16.98
CA ALA A 819 10.53 -9.04 17.53
C ALA A 819 10.63 -8.16 18.77
N ASN A 820 9.68 -7.23 18.95
CA ASN A 820 9.60 -6.34 20.10
C ASN A 820 8.18 -5.82 20.32
N LYS A 821 7.97 -5.09 21.40
CA LYS A 821 6.69 -4.47 21.77
C LYS A 821 6.25 -3.28 20.91
N ASN A 822 7.11 -2.82 19.99
CA ASN A 822 6.76 -1.73 19.08
C ASN A 822 5.94 -2.20 17.87
N PHE A 823 5.78 -3.52 17.68
CA PHE A 823 5.05 -4.13 16.57
C PHE A 823 5.62 -3.78 15.20
N ASP A 824 6.94 -3.60 15.09
CA ASP A 824 7.60 -3.16 13.86
C ASP A 824 8.24 -4.29 13.04
N ILE A 825 8.43 -5.47 13.62
CA ILE A 825 8.91 -6.67 12.90
C ILE A 825 7.98 -7.84 13.24
N LEU A 826 7.24 -8.29 12.22
CA LEU A 826 6.36 -9.45 12.34
C LEU A 826 7.16 -10.73 12.13
N LEU A 827 7.15 -11.61 13.14
CA LEU A 827 7.83 -12.91 13.13
C LEU A 827 6.86 -14.06 12.81
N ASP A 828 5.60 -13.94 13.24
CA ASP A 828 4.57 -14.94 13.03
C ASP A 828 3.20 -14.27 12.99
N TYR A 829 2.37 -14.66 12.05
CA TYR A 829 1.00 -14.15 11.96
C TYR A 829 0.09 -14.64 13.09
N GLY A 830 0.44 -15.73 13.75
CA GLY A 830 -0.46 -16.42 14.67
C GLY A 830 -1.63 -17.10 13.93
N LYS A 831 -2.69 -17.40 14.67
CA LYS A 831 -3.88 -18.12 14.16
C LYS A 831 -5.14 -17.72 14.93
N PRO A 832 -6.35 -17.99 14.42
CA PRO A 832 -7.58 -17.89 15.20
C PRO A 832 -7.53 -18.75 16.49
N PRO A 833 -8.29 -18.39 17.53
CA PRO A 833 -9.27 -17.31 17.58
C PRO A 833 -8.63 -15.92 17.54
N TYR A 834 -9.40 -14.91 17.14
CA TYR A 834 -8.94 -13.52 17.17
C TYR A 834 -8.97 -12.98 18.60
N LEU A 835 -8.10 -12.01 18.84
CA LEU A 835 -7.99 -11.30 20.10
C LEU A 835 -8.25 -9.81 19.88
N LEU A 836 -9.32 -9.30 20.49
CA LEU A 836 -9.66 -7.89 20.47
C LEU A 836 -8.88 -7.17 21.56
N LYS A 837 -8.26 -6.06 21.23
CA LYS A 837 -7.55 -5.22 22.20
C LYS A 837 -8.55 -4.43 23.05
N ARG A 838 -8.26 -4.30 24.34
CA ARG A 838 -9.11 -3.57 25.28
C ARG A 838 -9.03 -2.06 25.04
N ALA A 839 -10.19 -1.45 24.94
CA ALA A 839 -10.38 -0.02 25.03
C ALA A 839 -11.66 0.27 25.83
N ASP A 840 -11.62 1.32 26.66
CA ASP A 840 -12.76 1.77 27.46
C ASP A 840 -13.00 3.26 27.16
N SER A 841 -14.27 3.65 26.98
CA SER A 841 -14.64 5.03 26.68
C SER A 841 -15.90 5.46 27.43
N GLU A 842 -15.94 6.74 27.81
CA GLU A 842 -17.16 7.42 28.28
C GLU A 842 -17.67 8.35 27.17
N ILE A 843 -18.97 8.31 26.91
CA ILE A 843 -19.61 9.17 25.92
C ILE A 843 -20.69 9.97 26.62
N VAL A 844 -20.59 11.29 26.56
CA VAL A 844 -21.60 12.23 27.05
C VAL A 844 -22.34 12.81 25.85
N PHE A 845 -23.65 12.61 25.79
CA PHE A 845 -24.50 13.17 24.76
C PHE A 845 -25.14 14.48 25.23
N ASP A 846 -25.15 15.50 24.39
CA ASP A 846 -25.88 16.76 24.61
C ASP A 846 -27.38 16.54 24.34
N SER A 847 -27.95 15.51 24.95
CA SER A 847 -29.37 15.10 24.86
C SER A 847 -29.70 14.20 26.03
N ALA A 848 -30.90 14.34 26.57
CA ALA A 848 -31.38 13.47 27.64
C ALA A 848 -31.61 12.02 27.20
N LEU A 849 -31.68 11.74 25.89
CA LEU A 849 -31.97 10.42 25.32
C LEU A 849 -33.21 9.74 26.00
N ASP A 850 -34.26 10.54 26.26
CA ASP A 850 -35.49 10.06 26.87
C ASP A 850 -36.17 9.03 25.98
N GLY A 851 -36.54 7.90 26.57
CA GLY A 851 -37.12 6.78 25.89
C GLY A 851 -36.13 5.94 25.08
N PHE A 852 -34.82 6.22 25.18
CA PHE A 852 -33.79 5.39 24.55
C PHE A 852 -33.29 4.31 25.49
N GLU A 853 -32.94 3.18 24.89
CA GLU A 853 -32.08 2.14 25.49
C GLU A 853 -30.77 2.05 24.72
N CYS A 854 -29.70 1.64 25.39
CA CYS A 854 -28.40 1.35 24.80
C CYS A 854 -28.15 -0.17 24.88
N LEU A 855 -27.94 -0.80 23.73
CA LEU A 855 -27.77 -2.23 23.59
C LEU A 855 -26.37 -2.54 23.06
N ALA A 856 -25.60 -3.35 23.73
CA ALA A 856 -24.38 -3.93 23.19
C ALA A 856 -24.74 -5.03 22.19
N LEU A 857 -24.02 -5.07 21.09
CA LEU A 857 -24.28 -5.96 19.96
C LEU A 857 -23.17 -7.02 19.83
N ASP A 858 -23.54 -8.23 19.44
CA ASP A 858 -22.58 -9.23 18.95
C ASP A 858 -22.10 -8.92 17.53
N GLY A 859 -21.24 -9.79 16.97
CA GLY A 859 -20.73 -9.63 15.61
C GLY A 859 -21.81 -9.71 14.52
N ALA A 860 -22.96 -10.34 14.79
CA ALA A 860 -24.12 -10.38 13.90
C ALA A 860 -25.03 -9.15 14.02
N GLY A 861 -24.78 -8.27 14.99
CA GLY A 861 -25.62 -7.10 15.27
C GLY A 861 -26.81 -7.39 16.18
N LYS A 862 -26.86 -8.58 16.80
CA LYS A 862 -27.92 -8.93 17.77
C LYS A 862 -27.61 -8.36 19.14
N PRO A 863 -28.61 -7.83 19.86
CA PRO A 863 -28.43 -7.38 21.22
C PRO A 863 -28.04 -8.52 22.17
N VAL A 864 -26.93 -8.34 22.90
CA VAL A 864 -26.42 -9.31 23.90
C VAL A 864 -26.55 -8.78 25.33
N ALA A 865 -26.58 -7.47 25.52
CA ALA A 865 -26.74 -6.87 26.83
C ALA A 865 -27.27 -5.43 26.72
N GLN A 866 -27.91 -4.96 27.79
CA GLN A 866 -28.29 -3.58 27.97
C GLN A 866 -27.19 -2.82 28.73
N VAL A 867 -26.78 -1.66 28.18
CA VAL A 867 -25.81 -0.75 28.80
C VAL A 867 -26.58 0.37 29.50
N PRO A 868 -26.29 0.68 30.76
CA PRO A 868 -26.96 1.76 31.50
C PRO A 868 -26.76 3.13 30.82
N ILE A 869 -27.81 3.93 30.74
CA ILE A 869 -27.76 5.35 30.36
C ILE A 869 -27.95 6.16 31.63
N GLU A 870 -26.89 6.84 32.08
CA GLU A 870 -26.94 7.80 33.20
C GLU A 870 -27.48 9.13 32.66
N ARG A 871 -28.55 9.67 33.24
CA ARG A 871 -29.20 10.93 32.81
C ARG A 871 -29.05 12.00 33.89
N ASN A 872 -28.56 13.17 33.52
CA ASN A 872 -28.38 14.29 34.45
C ASN A 872 -28.43 15.62 33.71
N GLY A 873 -29.29 16.55 34.13
CA GLY A 873 -29.29 17.93 33.61
C GLY A 873 -29.53 18.08 32.13
N GLY A 874 -30.38 17.24 31.51
CA GLY A 874 -30.66 17.30 30.07
C GLY A 874 -29.60 16.60 29.21
N LYS A 875 -28.57 15.99 29.84
CA LYS A 875 -27.53 15.20 29.16
C LYS A 875 -27.63 13.74 29.51
N SER A 876 -27.05 12.89 28.71
CA SER A 876 -26.93 11.47 28.95
C SER A 876 -25.50 11.00 28.84
N LYS A 877 -25.12 10.01 29.64
CA LYS A 877 -23.81 9.39 29.62
C LYS A 877 -23.92 7.87 29.52
N ILE A 878 -23.09 7.28 28.66
CA ILE A 878 -22.87 5.84 28.60
C ILE A 878 -21.39 5.52 28.80
N LYS A 879 -21.10 4.35 29.37
CA LYS A 879 -19.78 3.77 29.46
C LYS A 879 -19.71 2.55 28.55
N ILE A 880 -18.79 2.54 27.62
CA ILE A 880 -18.60 1.43 26.68
C ILE A 880 -17.20 0.83 26.84
N SER A 881 -17.09 -0.47 26.64
CA SER A 881 -15.84 -1.20 26.68
C SER A 881 -15.81 -2.26 25.60
N THR A 882 -14.68 -2.47 24.98
CA THR A 882 -14.50 -3.63 24.08
C THR A 882 -14.47 -4.95 24.85
N HIS A 883 -14.26 -4.91 26.18
CA HIS A 883 -14.29 -6.06 27.10
C HIS A 883 -15.36 -5.85 28.16
N ASN A 884 -16.36 -6.68 28.15
CA ASN A 884 -17.53 -6.57 29.04
C ASN A 884 -17.79 -7.88 29.79
N LYS A 885 -18.63 -7.82 30.82
CA LYS A 885 -19.08 -9.01 31.58
C LYS A 885 -19.82 -10.03 30.69
N PHE A 886 -20.39 -9.56 29.57
CA PHE A 886 -21.12 -10.39 28.59
C PHE A 886 -20.25 -10.79 27.38
N GLY A 887 -18.95 -10.53 27.43
CA GLY A 887 -18.02 -10.82 26.34
C GLY A 887 -17.47 -9.57 25.65
N THR A 888 -16.89 -9.73 24.46
CA THR A 888 -16.34 -8.63 23.66
C THR A 888 -17.42 -7.97 22.79
N ALA A 889 -17.35 -6.65 22.61
CA ALA A 889 -18.25 -5.89 21.76
C ALA A 889 -17.51 -4.73 21.07
N ILE A 890 -17.79 -4.51 19.77
CA ILE A 890 -17.28 -3.39 19.00
C ILE A 890 -18.39 -2.46 18.49
N ALA A 891 -19.65 -2.78 18.81
CA ALA A 891 -20.80 -2.01 18.38
C ALA A 891 -21.90 -1.96 19.45
N TYR A 892 -22.57 -0.81 19.51
CA TYR A 892 -23.68 -0.56 20.39
C TYR A 892 -24.80 0.15 19.62
N LEU A 893 -26.05 -0.14 19.94
CA LEU A 893 -27.22 0.49 19.36
C LEU A 893 -27.97 1.32 20.42
N LEU A 894 -28.03 2.62 20.21
CA LEU A 894 -28.99 3.47 20.88
C LEU A 894 -30.27 3.47 20.03
N ARG A 895 -31.36 2.96 20.58
CA ARG A 895 -32.67 2.99 19.93
C ARG A 895 -33.74 3.52 20.85
N ARG A 896 -34.69 4.26 20.26
CA ARG A 896 -35.86 4.71 20.98
C ARG A 896 -36.85 3.56 21.12
N LYS A 897 -37.33 3.30 22.34
CA LYS A 897 -38.34 2.30 22.68
C LYS A 897 -39.67 2.64 21.99
#